data_1c356fcd6e8ff926ecf73b202e4346bf
#
_entry.id   1c356fcd6e8ff926ecf73b202e4346bf
#
_cell.length_a   1.000
_cell.length_b   1.000
_cell.length_c   1.000
_cell.angle_alpha   90.00
_cell.angle_beta   90.00
_cell.angle_gamma   90.00
#
_symmetry.space_group_name_H-M   'P 1'
#
loop_
_entity.id
_entity.type
_entity.pdbx_description
1 polymer ?
#
loop_
_entity_poly.entity_id
_entity_poly.type
_entity_poly.pdbx_seq_one_letter_code
_entity_poly.pdbx_strand_id
1 'polypeptide(L)'
;MKLSLTKKVFSQIFAKFPQLAGLASAVLFALILIGVSPEAKALDVNKGDHVVLLGNTLAERMQHHGWLESYAQLAMPDKELVFRNHGFCGDKVDKRPRNRGFINPHDYLTISKADVILTFFGANEAWDKNPGAYKGILSKWIDETKGKKYNGKSAPRIVLFSPIAHEDLGNPNLPDGKEQNKHLAAYTTATAEVAKEKGVEYVDLFKASQDLYKVSGDNLTMNGIHLTNDGNEQMAQVIFKALFGKDAPSNHKHLEQTKAAVLDKNWHWFNRYRATDGNDVWGGRSGLRFVDNQSNRDSLFHELSMIDAMTASRDKVVHAAAKGKTIVADDSKVPAPIVVKSNIGGKSRSSNAGKEGSAQYATAKETLEQLELAEGLEANVFASEEMFPEAINPVQLGVGPKGRLWVASWRTYPKWEPLKEMGDTISILPDENRDGVADKSIVFAKVHNPTGFTFWNGGVIVASAPDLIFLKDTDGDDKADVRIRIMHGIDSADTHHAANNLTFGPGGYVYYQRGVFHVSNVETPWKGPQQHGNSAMYRFNPRTFEYSFHANNSPNPHGISFNHWGYHFATDGTGGRAYQVRPDGKGGFKMQGLLNKTVRPVPSSGILSSDHFPERNNGNFLICNSIGFLGIKQYTLATDESGNVKGTQIEDLMVSKKDRNFRPTDFEIGDDGALYVADWQNVIIGHMQHNVRDPNRDKNHGRIFRIKVKDRPLMKHIKVVGQPLPVVLDLLKHNTYNIRLRARFELSSRDTDDVIKATKAWLKKNKEPAAQLEGLWVHQQHNVVNKELLQSLLNSKESNARVAAKTVEQFWRDRL
;
A
#
# COMPACT_ATOMS: atom_id res chain seq x y z
N MET A 1 16.39 36.31 -18.80
CA MET A 1 16.72 35.23 -19.71
C MET A 1 17.75 34.34 -19.06
N LYS A 2 17.44 33.73 -17.88
CA LYS A 2 18.25 32.74 -17.11
C LYS A 2 17.40 31.92 -16.15
N LEU A 3 16.21 31.46 -16.55
CA LEU A 3 15.35 30.61 -15.73
C LEU A 3 14.72 29.43 -16.52
N SER A 4 15.22 29.13 -17.72
CA SER A 4 14.60 28.10 -18.57
C SER A 4 15.48 26.85 -18.77
N LEU A 5 16.61 26.71 -18.09
CA LEU A 5 17.51 25.55 -18.25
C LEU A 5 17.39 24.47 -17.17
N THR A 6 16.75 24.75 -16.05
CA THR A 6 16.65 23.80 -14.94
C THR A 6 15.47 22.82 -15.07
N LYS A 7 14.48 23.06 -15.92
CA LYS A 7 13.32 22.18 -16.11
C LYS A 7 13.50 21.03 -17.11
N LYS A 8 14.60 21.02 -17.88
CA LYS A 8 14.89 19.93 -18.85
C LYS A 8 15.73 18.79 -18.29
N VAL A 9 16.19 18.91 -17.04
CA VAL A 9 17.13 17.94 -16.43
C VAL A 9 16.43 16.78 -15.74
N PHE A 10 15.17 16.93 -15.33
CA PHE A 10 14.45 15.87 -14.63
C PHE A 10 14.00 14.66 -15.48
N SER A 11 14.16 14.71 -16.80
CA SER A 11 13.83 13.60 -17.69
C SER A 11 15.02 12.91 -18.39
N GLN A 12 16.25 13.37 -18.17
CA GLN A 12 17.41 12.85 -18.94
C GLN A 12 18.70 12.57 -18.13
N ILE A 13 18.73 12.73 -16.80
CA ILE A 13 19.98 12.59 -16.01
C ILE A 13 20.10 11.28 -15.22
N PHE A 14 19.27 10.28 -15.42
CA PHE A 14 19.56 8.96 -14.82
C PHE A 14 20.40 8.03 -15.73
N ALA A 15 20.98 8.50 -16.79
CA ALA A 15 21.62 7.62 -17.78
C ALA A 15 23.13 7.82 -18.01
N LYS A 16 23.86 8.68 -17.30
CA LYS A 16 25.35 8.70 -17.47
C LYS A 16 26.06 9.38 -16.29
N PHE A 17 26.98 8.64 -15.68
CA PHE A 17 28.01 8.98 -14.71
C PHE A 17 27.74 8.79 -13.21
N PRO A 18 28.06 7.59 -12.67
CA PRO A 18 28.03 7.36 -11.22
C PRO A 18 29.35 7.66 -10.49
N GLN A 19 30.37 8.24 -11.09
CA GLN A 19 31.70 8.33 -10.47
C GLN A 19 32.25 9.73 -10.14
N LEU A 20 31.54 10.80 -10.46
CA LEU A 20 32.03 12.17 -10.18
C LEU A 20 31.24 12.95 -9.13
N ALA A 21 30.07 12.51 -8.73
CA ALA A 21 29.27 13.13 -7.67
C ALA A 21 29.81 12.84 -6.26
N GLY A 22 30.51 11.73 -6.06
CA GLY A 22 30.99 11.29 -4.75
C GLY A 22 32.09 12.16 -4.13
N LEU A 23 32.92 12.82 -4.94
CA LEU A 23 34.06 13.59 -4.43
C LEU A 23 33.72 15.03 -4.04
N ALA A 24 32.76 15.67 -4.69
CA ALA A 24 32.33 17.02 -4.32
C ALA A 24 31.46 17.03 -3.05
N SER A 25 30.62 16.00 -2.87
CA SER A 25 29.80 15.83 -1.66
C SER A 25 30.64 15.52 -0.43
N ALA A 26 31.70 14.75 -0.54
CA ALA A 26 32.56 14.39 0.59
C ALA A 26 33.35 15.58 1.16
N VAL A 27 33.74 16.55 0.36
CA VAL A 27 34.50 17.73 0.82
C VAL A 27 33.57 18.76 1.45
N LEU A 28 32.32 18.92 1.00
CA LEU A 28 31.37 19.83 1.61
C LEU A 28 30.81 19.27 2.92
N PHE A 29 30.66 17.96 3.01
CA PHE A 29 30.20 17.24 4.20
C PHE A 29 31.17 17.42 5.39
N ALA A 30 32.45 17.52 5.14
CA ALA A 30 33.49 17.74 6.18
C ALA A 30 33.38 19.12 6.87
N LEU A 31 32.75 20.12 6.22
CA LEU A 31 32.63 21.48 6.75
C LEU A 31 31.34 21.72 7.57
N ILE A 32 30.31 20.89 7.43
CA ILE A 32 29.03 21.07 8.12
C ILE A 32 28.97 20.38 9.48
N LEU A 33 29.84 19.43 9.71
CA LEU A 33 29.97 18.71 10.99
C LEU A 33 30.53 19.53 12.16
N ILE A 34 30.74 20.83 12.00
CA ILE A 34 31.26 21.74 13.03
C ILE A 34 30.18 22.27 13.99
N GLY A 35 28.89 21.99 13.73
CA GLY A 35 27.78 22.49 14.54
C GLY A 35 27.23 21.56 15.65
N VAL A 36 27.82 20.37 15.83
CA VAL A 36 27.47 19.52 16.97
C VAL A 36 28.28 20.03 18.17
N SER A 37 27.61 20.51 19.21
CA SER A 37 28.25 21.01 20.45
C SER A 37 29.28 20.03 20.97
N PRO A 38 30.46 20.49 21.41
CA PRO A 38 31.63 19.63 21.65
C PRO A 38 31.56 18.76 22.91
N GLU A 39 30.43 18.55 23.56
CA GLU A 39 30.37 17.84 24.85
C GLU A 39 29.26 16.75 24.96
N ALA A 40 28.72 16.25 23.86
CA ALA A 40 27.87 15.06 23.97
C ALA A 40 28.78 13.85 24.31
N LYS A 41 28.69 13.35 25.53
CA LYS A 41 29.35 12.10 25.94
C LYS A 41 28.88 11.00 25.02
N ALA A 42 29.79 10.33 24.31
CA ALA A 42 29.41 9.24 23.41
C ALA A 42 28.60 8.20 24.17
N LEU A 43 27.52 7.72 23.52
CA LEU A 43 26.68 6.65 24.06
C LEU A 43 27.55 5.43 24.33
N ASP A 44 27.63 5.03 25.60
CA ASP A 44 28.35 3.83 25.98
C ASP A 44 27.51 2.59 25.67
N VAL A 45 28.05 1.68 24.87
CA VAL A 45 27.38 0.41 24.51
C VAL A 45 28.25 -0.78 24.90
N ASN A 46 27.63 -1.79 25.48
CA ASN A 46 28.27 -3.01 25.89
C ASN A 46 28.13 -4.11 24.84
N LYS A 47 28.95 -5.13 24.92
CA LYS A 47 28.81 -6.31 24.06
C LYS A 47 27.44 -7.00 24.30
N GLY A 48 26.71 -7.19 23.22
CA GLY A 48 25.41 -7.85 23.23
C GLY A 48 24.27 -6.95 23.69
N ASP A 49 24.47 -5.63 23.80
CA ASP A 49 23.37 -4.71 24.11
C ASP A 49 22.25 -4.79 23.07
N HIS A 50 21.04 -4.79 23.56
CA HIS A 50 19.84 -4.68 22.76
C HIS A 50 19.43 -3.22 22.59
N VAL A 51 19.55 -2.72 21.36
CA VAL A 51 19.19 -1.36 20.96
C VAL A 51 17.80 -1.35 20.32
N VAL A 52 16.88 -0.66 20.95
CA VAL A 52 15.50 -0.57 20.47
C VAL A 52 15.24 0.82 19.89
N LEU A 53 14.81 0.90 18.64
CA LEU A 53 14.28 2.12 18.03
C LEU A 53 12.79 2.21 18.34
N LEU A 54 12.36 3.31 18.94
CA LEU A 54 10.97 3.52 19.35
C LEU A 54 10.50 4.89 18.87
N GLY A 55 9.31 4.96 18.29
CA GLY A 55 8.77 6.24 17.84
C GLY A 55 7.79 6.11 16.68
N ASN A 56 7.68 7.20 15.94
CA ASN A 56 6.77 7.36 14.80
C ASN A 56 7.37 6.83 13.48
N THR A 57 6.87 7.31 12.34
CA THR A 57 7.30 6.87 11.00
C THR A 57 8.78 7.08 10.74
N LEU A 58 9.45 8.08 11.34
CA LEU A 58 10.90 8.25 11.18
C LEU A 58 11.65 7.01 11.70
N ALA A 59 11.34 6.56 12.92
CA ALA A 59 11.92 5.34 13.48
C ALA A 59 11.51 4.10 12.68
N GLU A 60 10.23 3.99 12.33
CA GLU A 60 9.70 2.84 11.62
C GLU A 60 10.38 2.64 10.27
N ARG A 61 10.54 3.69 9.47
CA ARG A 61 11.16 3.60 8.13
C ARG A 61 12.64 3.22 8.15
N MET A 62 13.38 3.52 9.22
CA MET A 62 14.80 3.17 9.33
C MET A 62 15.08 1.68 9.14
N GLN A 63 14.15 0.79 9.55
CA GLN A 63 14.33 -0.66 9.37
C GLN A 63 14.30 -1.09 7.90
N HIS A 64 13.65 -0.31 7.03
CA HIS A 64 13.53 -0.60 5.61
C HIS A 64 14.73 -0.09 4.79
N HIS A 65 15.61 0.70 5.40
CA HIS A 65 16.82 1.24 4.79
C HIS A 65 18.12 0.66 5.41
N GLY A 66 18.09 0.33 6.69
CA GLY A 66 19.15 -0.40 7.37
C GLY A 66 20.44 0.37 7.66
N TRP A 67 20.53 1.67 7.33
CA TRP A 67 21.76 2.44 7.38
C TRP A 67 22.36 2.56 8.79
N LEU A 68 21.57 3.05 9.76
CA LEU A 68 22.07 3.31 11.13
C LEU A 68 22.61 2.05 11.79
N GLU A 69 21.90 0.93 11.69
CA GLU A 69 22.36 -0.34 12.23
C GLU A 69 23.63 -0.82 11.53
N SER A 70 23.67 -0.72 10.19
CA SER A 70 24.87 -1.11 9.43
C SER A 70 26.10 -0.34 9.85
N TYR A 71 25.98 0.96 10.03
CA TYR A 71 27.09 1.80 10.53
C TYR A 71 27.52 1.40 11.94
N ALA A 72 26.59 1.15 12.85
CA ALA A 72 26.89 0.73 14.22
C ALA A 72 27.61 -0.62 14.24
N GLN A 73 27.15 -1.60 13.47
CA GLN A 73 27.77 -2.93 13.40
C GLN A 73 29.17 -2.88 12.79
N LEU A 74 29.38 -2.08 11.73
CA LEU A 74 30.69 -1.91 11.09
C LEU A 74 31.70 -1.19 11.95
N ALA A 75 31.25 -0.17 12.67
CA ALA A 75 32.15 0.63 13.55
C ALA A 75 32.52 -0.11 14.82
N MET A 76 31.71 -1.06 15.27
CA MET A 76 31.86 -1.75 16.55
C MET A 76 31.57 -3.26 16.41
N PRO A 77 32.23 -3.99 15.48
CA PRO A 77 31.84 -5.37 15.13
C PRO A 77 31.98 -6.35 16.30
N ASP A 78 32.85 -6.05 17.28
CA ASP A 78 33.05 -6.89 18.47
C ASP A 78 32.02 -6.65 19.57
N LYS A 79 31.20 -5.57 19.46
CA LYS A 79 30.09 -5.33 20.38
C LYS A 79 28.90 -6.24 20.10
N GLU A 80 28.76 -6.74 18.90
CA GLU A 80 27.67 -7.68 18.53
C GLU A 80 26.31 -7.18 19.00
N LEU A 81 25.99 -5.91 18.67
CA LEU A 81 24.76 -5.26 19.09
C LEU A 81 23.54 -5.92 18.46
N VAL A 82 22.42 -5.94 19.19
CA VAL A 82 21.15 -6.51 18.71
C VAL A 82 20.15 -5.40 18.52
N PHE A 83 19.75 -5.11 17.27
CA PHE A 83 18.80 -4.06 16.98
C PHE A 83 17.37 -4.60 16.81
N ARG A 84 16.39 -3.88 17.40
CA ARG A 84 14.96 -4.16 17.24
C ARG A 84 14.21 -2.86 17.01
N ASN A 85 13.39 -2.81 15.95
CA ASN A 85 12.61 -1.63 15.63
C ASN A 85 11.18 -1.79 16.15
N HIS A 86 10.76 -0.91 17.05
CA HIS A 86 9.40 -0.78 17.59
C HIS A 86 8.67 0.46 17.05
N GLY A 87 9.25 1.13 16.06
CA GLY A 87 8.61 2.27 15.40
C GLY A 87 7.28 1.88 14.77
N PHE A 88 6.31 2.77 14.85
CA PHE A 88 4.99 2.58 14.27
C PHE A 88 4.45 3.90 13.74
N CYS A 89 3.94 3.89 12.51
CA CYS A 89 3.47 5.09 11.85
C CYS A 89 2.42 5.83 12.71
N GLY A 90 2.54 7.15 12.81
CA GLY A 90 1.59 8.00 13.50
C GLY A 90 1.64 7.97 15.02
N ASP A 91 2.53 7.19 15.64
CA ASP A 91 2.63 7.11 17.09
C ASP A 91 3.02 8.43 17.74
N LYS A 92 2.42 8.68 18.90
CA LYS A 92 2.79 9.69 19.91
C LYS A 92 3.27 8.98 21.18
N VAL A 93 3.92 9.70 22.08
CA VAL A 93 4.45 9.13 23.33
C VAL A 93 3.37 8.36 24.10
N ASP A 94 2.18 8.94 24.27
CA ASP A 94 1.06 8.40 25.03
C ASP A 94 -0.09 7.83 24.18
N LYS A 95 -0.09 8.10 22.88
CA LYS A 95 -1.16 7.65 21.98
C LYS A 95 -0.60 6.77 20.89
N ARG A 96 -0.62 5.48 21.14
CA ARG A 96 -0.14 4.41 20.26
C ARG A 96 -1.30 3.48 19.92
N PRO A 97 -2.15 3.88 18.96
CA PRO A 97 -3.32 3.08 18.62
C PRO A 97 -2.89 1.75 18.01
N ARG A 98 -3.43 0.69 18.58
CA ARG A 98 -3.19 -0.69 18.14
C ARG A 98 -4.50 -1.43 18.07
N ASN A 99 -4.49 -2.51 17.36
CA ASN A 99 -5.60 -3.43 17.33
C ASN A 99 -5.74 -4.17 18.66
N ARG A 100 -6.90 -4.82 18.82
CA ARG A 100 -7.22 -5.59 20.02
C ARG A 100 -6.15 -6.65 20.31
N GLY A 101 -5.71 -6.69 21.56
CA GLY A 101 -4.78 -7.69 22.07
C GLY A 101 -3.30 -7.33 21.90
N PHE A 102 -2.96 -6.14 21.39
CA PHE A 102 -1.57 -5.72 21.38
C PHE A 102 -0.98 -5.69 22.79
N ILE A 103 0.22 -6.21 22.92
CA ILE A 103 0.95 -6.25 24.19
C ILE A 103 1.31 -4.82 24.61
N ASN A 104 1.26 -4.52 25.91
CA ASN A 104 1.70 -3.23 26.43
C ASN A 104 3.10 -2.89 25.92
N PRO A 105 3.38 -1.65 25.50
CA PRO A 105 4.69 -1.26 24.98
C PRO A 105 5.87 -1.55 25.93
N HIS A 106 5.68 -1.46 27.24
CA HIS A 106 6.72 -1.81 28.22
C HIS A 106 6.99 -3.33 28.25
N ASP A 107 5.94 -4.15 28.12
CA ASP A 107 6.11 -5.61 28.06
C ASP A 107 6.82 -6.00 26.77
N TYR A 108 6.56 -5.25 25.68
CA TYR A 108 7.26 -5.48 24.43
C TYR A 108 8.76 -5.12 24.51
N LEU A 109 9.11 -4.04 25.22
CA LEU A 109 10.51 -3.71 25.54
C LEU A 109 11.16 -4.82 26.37
N THR A 110 10.41 -5.48 27.27
CA THR A 110 10.91 -6.64 28.03
C THR A 110 11.15 -7.84 27.14
N ILE A 111 10.25 -8.14 26.18
CA ILE A 111 10.46 -9.20 25.16
C ILE A 111 11.74 -8.95 24.38
N SER A 112 11.98 -7.70 24.00
CA SER A 112 13.18 -7.28 23.25
C SER A 112 14.41 -7.08 24.14
N LYS A 113 14.30 -7.23 25.47
CA LYS A 113 15.40 -7.08 26.45
C LYS A 113 16.14 -5.76 26.32
N ALA A 114 15.43 -4.65 26.13
CA ALA A 114 15.99 -3.34 25.78
C ALA A 114 17.05 -2.87 26.81
N ASP A 115 18.29 -2.69 26.37
CA ASP A 115 19.40 -2.05 27.09
C ASP A 115 19.52 -0.58 26.75
N VAL A 116 19.25 -0.22 25.48
CA VAL A 116 19.29 1.13 24.94
C VAL A 116 17.97 1.39 24.20
N ILE A 117 17.37 2.55 24.44
CA ILE A 117 16.14 2.97 23.76
C ILE A 117 16.42 4.29 23.06
N LEU A 118 16.35 4.26 21.72
CA LEU A 118 16.46 5.44 20.85
C LEU A 118 15.03 5.90 20.52
N THR A 119 14.62 7.11 20.94
CA THR A 119 13.23 7.55 20.85
C THR A 119 13.04 8.69 19.87
N PHE A 120 12.08 8.53 18.94
CA PHE A 120 11.80 9.47 17.87
C PHE A 120 10.34 9.94 17.95
N PHE A 121 10.06 10.87 18.87
CA PHE A 121 8.75 11.47 19.08
C PHE A 121 8.77 12.99 18.84
N GLY A 122 7.63 13.66 19.00
CA GLY A 122 7.50 15.11 18.89
C GLY A 122 6.95 15.58 17.53
N ALA A 123 7.17 14.84 16.43
CA ALA A 123 6.68 15.23 15.11
C ALA A 123 5.14 15.20 15.01
N ASN A 124 4.53 14.13 15.51
CA ASN A 124 3.08 13.97 15.51
C ASN A 124 2.39 14.81 16.57
N GLU A 125 3.04 14.96 17.73
CA GLU A 125 2.56 15.82 18.82
C GLU A 125 2.58 17.30 18.44
N ALA A 126 3.49 17.71 17.53
CA ALA A 126 3.58 19.11 17.10
C ALA A 126 2.28 19.62 16.43
N TRP A 127 1.47 18.74 15.90
CA TRP A 127 0.15 19.06 15.36
C TRP A 127 -0.88 19.43 16.46
N ASP A 128 -0.66 19.00 17.72
CA ASP A 128 -1.52 19.36 18.85
C ASP A 128 -1.26 20.79 19.34
N LYS A 129 -0.15 21.42 18.94
CA LYS A 129 0.24 22.80 19.27
C LYS A 129 0.29 23.08 20.78
N ASN A 130 0.65 22.08 21.57
CA ASN A 130 0.73 22.17 23.03
C ASN A 130 2.03 21.54 23.57
N PRO A 131 3.19 22.20 23.39
CA PRO A 131 4.48 21.68 23.84
C PRO A 131 4.57 21.53 25.38
N GLY A 132 3.79 22.30 26.15
CA GLY A 132 3.73 22.15 27.63
C GLY A 132 3.14 20.81 28.06
N ALA A 133 2.01 20.39 27.47
CA ALA A 133 1.45 19.07 27.73
C ALA A 133 2.40 17.95 27.29
N TYR A 134 3.05 18.10 26.13
CA TYR A 134 4.03 17.15 25.64
C TYR A 134 5.19 16.94 26.61
N LYS A 135 5.74 18.00 27.19
CA LYS A 135 6.79 17.91 28.23
C LYS A 135 6.37 17.01 29.40
N GLY A 136 5.15 17.22 29.92
CA GLY A 136 4.62 16.41 31.01
C GLY A 136 4.48 14.93 30.65
N ILE A 137 3.96 14.66 29.46
CA ILE A 137 3.78 13.29 28.94
C ILE A 137 5.14 12.60 28.73
N LEU A 138 6.10 13.30 28.11
CA LEU A 138 7.43 12.75 27.85
C LEU A 138 8.19 12.51 29.16
N SER A 139 8.12 13.46 30.11
CA SER A 139 8.73 13.33 31.45
C SER A 139 8.23 12.11 32.19
N LYS A 140 6.90 11.92 32.20
CA LYS A 140 6.25 10.76 32.84
C LYS A 140 6.73 9.45 32.19
N TRP A 141 6.73 9.38 30.87
CA TRP A 141 7.18 8.19 30.14
C TRP A 141 8.64 7.83 30.45
N ILE A 142 9.53 8.84 30.57
CA ILE A 142 10.93 8.62 30.94
C ILE A 142 11.04 8.05 32.35
N ASP A 143 10.31 8.62 33.33
CA ASP A 143 10.34 8.15 34.72
C ASP A 143 9.87 6.70 34.83
N GLU A 144 8.75 6.36 34.16
CA GLU A 144 8.23 5.00 34.08
C GLU A 144 9.23 4.03 33.43
N THR A 145 9.90 4.49 32.36
CA THR A 145 10.89 3.69 31.61
C THR A 145 12.16 3.45 32.41
N LYS A 146 12.69 4.46 33.10
CA LYS A 146 13.85 4.36 33.99
C LYS A 146 13.57 3.44 35.20
N GLY A 147 12.32 3.36 35.63
CA GLY A 147 11.91 2.46 36.72
C GLY A 147 11.88 0.97 36.33
N LYS A 148 12.12 0.61 35.08
CA LYS A 148 12.05 -0.76 34.56
C LYS A 148 13.43 -1.35 34.30
N LYS A 149 13.50 -2.68 34.35
CA LYS A 149 14.68 -3.48 33.97
C LYS A 149 14.29 -4.47 32.86
N TYR A 150 14.16 -3.96 31.63
CA TYR A 150 13.70 -4.76 30.50
C TYR A 150 14.61 -5.96 30.18
N ASN A 151 15.94 -5.79 30.41
CA ASN A 151 16.93 -6.87 30.29
C ASN A 151 17.03 -7.76 31.54
N GLY A 152 16.21 -7.53 32.58
CA GLY A 152 16.24 -8.20 33.88
C GLY A 152 17.39 -7.77 34.81
N LYS A 153 18.27 -6.84 34.41
CA LYS A 153 19.49 -6.47 35.13
C LYS A 153 19.55 -5.01 35.53
N SER A 154 19.40 -4.11 34.56
CA SER A 154 19.60 -2.66 34.72
C SER A 154 18.48 -1.83 34.09
N ALA A 155 18.36 -0.56 34.49
CA ALA A 155 17.55 0.41 33.80
C ALA A 155 18.10 0.65 32.39
N PRO A 156 17.25 0.92 31.38
CA PRO A 156 17.71 1.20 30.03
C PRO A 156 18.39 2.58 29.94
N ARG A 157 19.35 2.70 29.04
CA ARG A 157 19.86 3.99 28.60
C ARG A 157 18.90 4.57 27.59
N ILE A 158 18.49 5.81 27.75
CA ILE A 158 17.50 6.48 26.91
C ILE A 158 18.18 7.63 26.17
N VAL A 159 17.99 7.68 24.85
CA VAL A 159 18.37 8.80 24.01
C VAL A 159 17.12 9.39 23.38
N LEU A 160 16.92 10.69 23.57
CA LEU A 160 15.80 11.42 22.96
C LEU A 160 16.29 12.10 21.68
N PHE A 161 15.54 11.95 20.62
CA PHE A 161 15.76 12.66 19.37
C PHE A 161 14.63 13.68 19.17
N SER A 162 14.97 14.88 18.74
CA SER A 162 13.96 15.84 18.27
C SER A 162 13.33 15.35 16.96
N PRO A 163 12.15 15.88 16.57
CA PRO A 163 11.68 15.68 15.21
C PRO A 163 12.68 16.24 14.19
N ILE A 164 12.60 15.75 12.93
CA ILE A 164 13.25 16.42 11.79
C ILE A 164 12.41 17.63 11.36
N ALA A 165 13.01 18.58 10.67
CA ALA A 165 12.30 19.69 10.07
C ALA A 165 11.48 19.23 8.86
N HIS A 166 10.40 19.94 8.57
CA HIS A 166 9.67 19.81 7.32
C HIS A 166 10.48 20.46 6.20
N GLU A 167 10.81 19.70 5.16
CA GLU A 167 11.56 20.17 4.01
C GLU A 167 10.64 20.89 3.02
N ASP A 168 11.02 22.07 2.56
CA ASP A 168 10.36 22.76 1.43
C ASP A 168 10.88 22.17 0.12
N LEU A 169 10.06 21.37 -0.53
CA LEU A 169 10.40 20.71 -1.79
C LEU A 169 10.23 21.63 -3.01
N GLY A 170 9.78 22.87 -2.83
CA GLY A 170 9.43 23.77 -3.94
C GLY A 170 8.32 23.25 -4.86
N ASN A 171 7.58 22.23 -4.41
CA ASN A 171 6.52 21.58 -5.16
C ASN A 171 5.16 22.22 -4.84
N PRO A 172 4.45 22.82 -5.83
CA PRO A 172 3.18 23.50 -5.57
C PRO A 172 2.05 22.57 -5.10
N ASN A 173 2.25 21.26 -5.19
CA ASN A 173 1.30 20.25 -4.72
C ASN A 173 1.55 19.81 -3.27
N LEU A 174 2.56 20.35 -2.60
CA LEU A 174 2.94 19.99 -1.23
C LEU A 174 3.08 21.25 -0.37
N PRO A 175 2.89 21.15 0.95
CA PRO A 175 3.11 22.30 1.83
C PRO A 175 4.61 22.64 1.91
N ASP A 176 4.91 23.93 2.06
CA ASP A 176 6.29 24.41 2.22
C ASP A 176 6.87 24.20 3.64
N GLY A 177 6.06 23.69 4.53
CA GLY A 177 6.45 23.38 5.91
C GLY A 177 6.73 24.56 6.84
N LYS A 178 6.68 25.83 6.35
CA LYS A 178 7.07 26.99 7.14
C LYS A 178 6.32 27.10 8.48
N GLU A 179 4.99 26.96 8.43
CA GLU A 179 4.18 27.04 9.67
C GLU A 179 4.41 25.80 10.56
N GLN A 180 4.50 24.62 9.96
CA GLN A 180 4.74 23.41 10.74
C GLN A 180 6.11 23.43 11.41
N ASN A 181 7.13 23.99 10.77
CA ASN A 181 8.48 24.13 11.34
C ASN A 181 8.51 25.02 12.60
N LYS A 182 7.61 26.01 12.74
CA LYS A 182 7.48 26.76 13.98
C LYS A 182 7.05 25.89 15.15
N HIS A 183 6.10 24.97 14.89
CA HIS A 183 5.65 24.02 15.89
C HIS A 183 6.73 22.97 16.18
N LEU A 184 7.35 22.39 15.15
CA LEU A 184 8.45 21.42 15.32
C LEU A 184 9.61 22.00 16.14
N ALA A 185 10.00 23.26 15.93
CA ALA A 185 11.01 23.95 16.72
C ALA A 185 10.62 24.04 18.21
N ALA A 186 9.36 24.35 18.52
CA ALA A 186 8.89 24.40 19.91
C ALA A 186 8.94 23.01 20.59
N TYR A 187 8.64 21.94 19.84
CA TYR A 187 8.72 20.58 20.38
C TYR A 187 10.17 20.08 20.45
N THR A 188 11.06 20.54 19.58
CA THR A 188 12.50 20.34 19.69
C THR A 188 13.03 20.91 21.01
N THR A 189 12.69 22.17 21.30
CA THR A 189 13.06 22.85 22.58
C THR A 189 12.48 22.07 23.77
N ALA A 190 11.21 21.70 23.72
CA ALA A 190 10.56 20.94 24.79
C ALA A 190 11.24 19.60 25.06
N THR A 191 11.65 18.87 23.99
CA THR A 191 12.40 17.61 24.13
C THR A 191 13.77 17.82 24.78
N ALA A 192 14.49 18.86 24.38
CA ALA A 192 15.81 19.21 24.99
C ALA A 192 15.70 19.57 26.46
N GLU A 193 14.68 20.36 26.84
CA GLU A 193 14.43 20.73 28.24
C GLU A 193 14.11 19.49 29.09
N VAL A 194 13.25 18.59 28.63
CA VAL A 194 12.92 17.33 29.31
C VAL A 194 14.16 16.44 29.43
N ALA A 195 14.96 16.33 28.36
CA ALA A 195 16.20 15.55 28.41
C ALA A 195 17.15 16.04 29.48
N LYS A 196 17.35 17.36 29.56
CA LYS A 196 18.17 18.01 30.60
C LYS A 196 17.60 17.77 32.00
N GLU A 197 16.31 17.96 32.19
CA GLU A 197 15.64 17.76 33.49
C GLU A 197 15.77 16.31 33.97
N LYS A 198 15.56 15.35 33.05
CA LYS A 198 15.59 13.92 33.37
C LYS A 198 16.99 13.31 33.34
N GLY A 199 18.02 14.05 32.92
CA GLY A 199 19.39 13.57 32.81
C GLY A 199 19.47 12.36 31.84
N VAL A 200 18.92 12.52 30.64
CA VAL A 200 19.03 11.56 29.53
C VAL A 200 19.70 12.22 28.34
N GLU A 201 20.28 11.41 27.48
CA GLU A 201 20.95 11.91 26.27
C GLU A 201 19.94 12.55 25.29
N TYR A 202 20.40 13.57 24.56
CA TYR A 202 19.59 14.28 23.56
C TYR A 202 20.35 14.54 22.28
N VAL A 203 19.65 14.39 21.16
CA VAL A 203 20.16 14.68 19.80
C VAL A 203 19.17 15.58 19.06
N ASP A 204 19.66 16.73 18.58
CA ASP A 204 18.88 17.69 17.79
C ASP A 204 18.89 17.32 16.30
N LEU A 205 17.85 16.61 15.85
CA LEU A 205 17.65 16.30 14.44
C LEU A 205 16.98 17.44 13.67
N PHE A 206 16.27 18.34 14.34
CA PHE A 206 15.60 19.47 13.71
C PHE A 206 16.64 20.41 13.04
N LYS A 207 17.62 20.83 13.80
CA LYS A 207 18.69 21.67 13.28
C LYS A 207 19.53 20.92 12.24
N ALA A 208 19.86 19.67 12.52
CA ALA A 208 20.67 18.86 11.62
C ALA A 208 19.98 18.63 10.27
N SER A 209 18.68 18.34 10.25
CA SER A 209 17.93 18.19 9.00
C SER A 209 17.83 19.50 8.21
N GLN A 210 17.61 20.64 8.89
CA GLN A 210 17.63 21.95 8.22
C GLN A 210 18.98 22.24 7.54
N ASP A 211 20.07 21.84 8.19
CA ASP A 211 21.41 22.06 7.62
C ASP A 211 21.67 21.11 6.44
N LEU A 212 21.23 19.86 6.52
CA LEU A 212 21.26 18.92 5.41
C LEU A 212 20.47 19.42 4.20
N TYR A 213 19.23 19.89 4.41
CA TYR A 213 18.37 20.39 3.32
C TYR A 213 18.94 21.59 2.58
N LYS A 214 19.75 22.43 3.27
CA LYS A 214 20.40 23.61 2.65
C LYS A 214 21.55 23.24 1.73
N VAL A 215 22.22 22.12 1.99
CA VAL A 215 23.46 21.75 1.30
C VAL A 215 23.28 20.58 0.36
N SER A 216 22.23 19.80 0.53
CA SER A 216 21.88 18.74 -0.41
C SER A 216 21.52 19.35 -1.77
N GLY A 217 22.06 18.79 -2.83
CA GLY A 217 21.67 19.14 -4.21
C GLY A 217 20.31 18.60 -4.60
N ASP A 218 19.83 17.56 -3.87
CA ASP A 218 18.57 16.87 -4.08
C ASP A 218 17.68 16.90 -2.83
N ASN A 219 16.39 16.74 -3.00
CA ASN A 219 15.44 16.65 -1.91
C ASN A 219 15.68 15.37 -1.10
N LEU A 220 15.78 15.49 0.22
CA LEU A 220 16.02 14.38 1.14
C LEU A 220 14.72 13.75 1.65
N THR A 221 13.56 14.37 1.39
CA THR A 221 12.25 13.80 1.67
C THR A 221 11.43 13.66 0.40
N MET A 222 10.48 12.71 0.40
CA MET A 222 9.58 12.52 -0.73
C MET A 222 8.36 13.44 -0.71
N ASN A 223 8.00 13.96 0.47
CA ASN A 223 6.78 14.75 0.67
C ASN A 223 6.91 15.82 1.75
N GLY A 224 8.13 16.19 2.10
CA GLY A 224 8.45 17.17 3.14
C GLY A 224 8.70 16.58 4.54
N ILE A 225 8.18 15.39 4.84
CA ILE A 225 8.27 14.78 6.19
C ILE A 225 8.85 13.36 6.21
N HIS A 226 8.83 12.64 5.11
CA HIS A 226 9.32 11.26 5.03
C HIS A 226 10.59 11.19 4.19
N LEU A 227 11.67 10.79 4.81
CA LEU A 227 12.99 10.69 4.17
C LEU A 227 12.98 9.71 2.98
N THR A 228 13.67 10.08 1.90
CA THR A 228 14.05 9.20 0.80
C THR A 228 15.11 8.18 1.27
N ASN A 229 15.58 7.28 0.40
CA ASN A 229 16.72 6.43 0.74
C ASN A 229 17.96 7.27 1.09
N ASP A 230 18.27 8.26 0.27
CA ASP A 230 19.43 9.13 0.46
C ASP A 230 19.27 10.01 1.71
N GLY A 231 18.05 10.50 1.96
CA GLY A 231 17.73 11.19 3.20
C GLY A 231 17.91 10.32 4.45
N ASN A 232 17.52 9.05 4.38
CA ASN A 232 17.75 8.08 5.46
C ASN A 232 19.24 7.79 5.66
N GLU A 233 20.02 7.68 4.59
CA GLU A 233 21.46 7.46 4.66
C GLU A 233 22.16 8.64 5.33
N GLN A 234 21.92 9.87 4.84
CA GLN A 234 22.53 11.08 5.38
C GLN A 234 22.11 11.32 6.84
N MET A 235 20.84 11.13 7.17
CA MET A 235 20.35 11.25 8.54
C MET A 235 20.94 10.17 9.46
N ALA A 236 21.14 8.96 8.97
CA ALA A 236 21.79 7.89 9.74
C ALA A 236 23.25 8.23 10.05
N GLN A 237 23.98 8.92 9.15
CA GLN A 237 25.33 9.42 9.41
C GLN A 237 25.32 10.47 10.53
N VAL A 238 24.37 11.41 10.50
CA VAL A 238 24.18 12.42 11.56
C VAL A 238 23.90 11.75 12.90
N ILE A 239 22.92 10.84 12.94
CA ILE A 239 22.55 10.10 14.16
C ILE A 239 23.75 9.31 14.70
N PHE A 240 24.46 8.61 13.83
CA PHE A 240 25.64 7.82 14.21
C PHE A 240 26.73 8.70 14.83
N LYS A 241 27.04 9.85 14.20
CA LYS A 241 28.04 10.79 14.72
C LYS A 241 27.62 11.37 16.06
N ALA A 242 26.34 11.75 16.21
CA ALA A 242 25.82 12.27 17.48
C ALA A 242 25.87 11.22 18.60
N LEU A 243 25.58 9.95 18.30
CA LEU A 243 25.60 8.86 19.27
C LEU A 243 27.01 8.45 19.69
N PHE A 244 27.97 8.41 18.76
CA PHE A 244 29.27 7.76 19.00
C PHE A 244 30.47 8.69 18.88
N GLY A 245 30.26 9.99 18.57
CA GLY A 245 31.30 11.01 18.52
C GLY A 245 32.33 10.83 17.37
N LYS A 246 32.01 10.02 16.37
CA LYS A 246 32.89 9.72 15.22
C LYS A 246 32.07 9.63 13.93
N ASP A 247 32.74 9.79 12.80
CA ASP A 247 32.09 9.71 11.51
C ASP A 247 31.61 8.29 11.20
N ALA A 248 30.47 8.19 10.51
CA ALA A 248 29.90 6.92 10.09
C ALA A 248 30.83 6.24 9.05
N PRO A 249 30.99 4.92 9.10
CA PRO A 249 31.84 4.18 8.16
C PRO A 249 31.18 4.01 6.80
N SER A 250 30.78 5.11 6.15
CA SER A 250 30.00 5.11 4.90
C SER A 250 30.74 4.52 3.69
N ASN A 251 32.08 4.53 3.72
CA ASN A 251 32.92 3.94 2.66
C ASN A 251 33.52 2.58 3.08
N HIS A 252 32.94 1.91 4.09
CA HIS A 252 33.49 0.66 4.56
C HIS A 252 33.28 -0.47 3.55
N LYS A 253 34.34 -1.23 3.22
CA LYS A 253 34.31 -2.29 2.19
C LYS A 253 33.26 -3.38 2.41
N HIS A 254 32.75 -3.56 3.63
CA HIS A 254 31.72 -4.54 3.98
C HIS A 254 30.33 -3.90 4.17
N LEU A 255 30.15 -2.62 3.77
CA LEU A 255 28.89 -1.90 4.01
C LEU A 255 27.71 -2.57 3.33
N GLU A 256 27.78 -2.82 2.03
CA GLU A 256 26.67 -3.41 1.26
C GLU A 256 26.32 -4.82 1.76
N GLN A 257 27.33 -5.64 2.05
CA GLN A 257 27.11 -6.97 2.62
C GLN A 257 26.41 -6.90 3.98
N THR A 258 26.84 -5.98 4.84
CA THR A 258 26.26 -5.79 6.19
C THR A 258 24.84 -5.28 6.08
N LYS A 259 24.60 -4.29 5.20
CA LYS A 259 23.26 -3.73 4.97
C LYS A 259 22.28 -4.77 4.44
N ALA A 260 22.71 -5.61 3.50
CA ALA A 260 21.86 -6.70 3.00
C ALA A 260 21.46 -7.66 4.13
N ALA A 261 22.39 -8.05 5.01
CA ALA A 261 22.11 -8.88 6.17
C ALA A 261 21.17 -8.19 7.18
N VAL A 262 21.36 -6.88 7.42
CA VAL A 262 20.48 -6.06 8.27
C VAL A 262 19.06 -6.01 7.71
N LEU A 263 18.89 -5.81 6.40
CA LEU A 263 17.58 -5.75 5.76
C LEU A 263 16.85 -7.09 5.84
N ASP A 264 17.53 -8.21 5.63
CA ASP A 264 16.94 -9.55 5.80
C ASP A 264 16.48 -9.78 7.26
N LYS A 265 17.32 -9.48 8.23
CA LYS A 265 16.98 -9.55 9.66
C LYS A 265 15.79 -8.63 10.01
N ASN A 266 15.79 -7.41 9.49
CA ASN A 266 14.73 -6.44 9.73
C ASN A 266 13.40 -6.89 9.13
N TRP A 267 13.41 -7.55 7.96
CA TRP A 267 12.19 -8.10 7.36
C TRP A 267 11.54 -9.17 8.27
N HIS A 268 12.34 -10.06 8.85
CA HIS A 268 11.84 -11.08 9.79
C HIS A 268 11.29 -10.42 11.07
N TRP A 269 12.04 -9.50 11.65
CA TRP A 269 11.58 -8.76 12.83
C TRP A 269 10.29 -7.96 12.57
N PHE A 270 10.20 -7.30 11.44
CA PHE A 270 9.00 -6.56 11.03
C PHE A 270 7.76 -7.46 11.00
N ASN A 271 7.85 -8.64 10.38
CA ASN A 271 6.76 -9.60 10.35
C ASN A 271 6.42 -10.15 11.74
N ARG A 272 7.41 -10.33 12.60
CA ARG A 272 7.20 -10.73 13.99
C ARG A 272 6.47 -9.66 14.81
N TYR A 273 6.91 -8.42 14.69
CA TYR A 273 6.36 -7.30 15.45
C TYR A 273 4.92 -6.97 15.02
N ARG A 274 4.65 -6.93 13.73
CA ARG A 274 3.31 -6.65 13.17
C ARG A 274 2.30 -7.76 13.47
N ALA A 275 2.70 -9.01 13.46
CA ALA A 275 1.82 -10.14 13.75
C ALA A 275 1.25 -10.10 15.17
N THR A 276 1.98 -9.52 16.11
CA THR A 276 1.55 -9.43 17.52
C THR A 276 0.34 -8.50 17.68
N ASP A 277 0.23 -7.45 16.87
CA ASP A 277 -0.91 -6.54 16.85
C ASP A 277 -1.94 -7.03 15.83
N GLY A 278 -2.52 -8.20 16.05
CA GLY A 278 -3.31 -8.83 15.02
C GLY A 278 -4.66 -9.37 15.47
N ASN A 279 -5.73 -9.06 14.72
CA ASN A 279 -7.02 -9.71 14.88
C ASN A 279 -6.92 -11.21 14.56
N ASP A 280 -6.01 -11.62 13.69
CA ASP A 280 -5.73 -13.01 13.38
C ASP A 280 -5.24 -13.78 14.63
N VAL A 281 -4.51 -13.10 15.51
CA VAL A 281 -3.99 -13.65 16.77
C VAL A 281 -4.98 -13.49 17.93
N TRP A 282 -5.61 -12.31 18.04
CA TRP A 282 -6.39 -11.89 19.21
C TRP A 282 -7.88 -11.74 18.97
N GLY A 283 -8.33 -11.75 17.72
CA GLY A 283 -9.74 -11.55 17.36
C GLY A 283 -10.66 -12.62 17.91
N GLY A 284 -11.95 -12.34 17.92
CA GLY A 284 -12.97 -13.21 18.54
C GLY A 284 -13.06 -14.61 17.95
N ARG A 285 -12.56 -14.81 16.71
CA ARG A 285 -12.54 -16.13 16.05
C ARG A 285 -11.17 -16.82 16.11
N SER A 286 -10.12 -16.12 16.51
CA SER A 286 -8.76 -16.70 16.57
C SER A 286 -8.65 -17.90 17.51
N GLY A 287 -9.46 -17.94 18.56
CA GLY A 287 -9.52 -19.04 19.53
C GLY A 287 -10.50 -20.18 19.17
N LEU A 288 -11.17 -20.13 18.02
CA LEU A 288 -12.03 -21.24 17.57
C LEU A 288 -11.17 -22.49 17.32
N ARG A 289 -11.59 -23.63 17.90
CA ARG A 289 -10.87 -24.88 17.73
C ARG A 289 -11.47 -25.69 16.60
N PHE A 290 -10.62 -26.30 15.80
CA PHE A 290 -10.98 -27.13 14.66
C PHE A 290 -10.93 -28.63 15.01
N VAL A 291 -10.94 -29.49 14.00
CA VAL A 291 -11.08 -30.95 14.18
C VAL A 291 -9.96 -31.59 15.01
N ASP A 292 -8.78 -31.03 15.00
CA ASP A 292 -7.59 -31.48 15.76
C ASP A 292 -7.40 -30.71 17.07
N ASN A 293 -8.41 -29.98 17.51
CA ASN A 293 -8.36 -29.12 18.68
C ASN A 293 -7.35 -27.95 18.60
N GLN A 294 -6.74 -27.70 17.45
CA GLN A 294 -5.88 -26.53 17.20
C GLN A 294 -6.73 -25.31 16.85
N SER A 295 -6.27 -24.12 17.25
CA SER A 295 -6.87 -22.84 16.87
C SER A 295 -5.90 -22.02 16.01
N ASN A 296 -6.42 -20.99 15.35
CA ASN A 296 -5.56 -20.02 14.64
C ASN A 296 -4.59 -19.32 15.60
N ARG A 297 -5.06 -19.03 16.84
CA ARG A 297 -4.22 -18.43 17.87
C ARG A 297 -3.04 -19.34 18.24
N ASP A 298 -3.29 -20.63 18.44
CA ASP A 298 -2.23 -21.59 18.79
C ASP A 298 -1.18 -21.62 17.68
N SER A 299 -1.60 -21.71 16.41
CA SER A 299 -0.70 -21.73 15.26
C SER A 299 0.13 -20.43 15.15
N LEU A 300 -0.52 -19.28 15.25
CA LEU A 300 0.16 -17.98 15.07
C LEU A 300 1.06 -17.62 16.25
N PHE A 301 0.70 -17.98 17.50
CA PHE A 301 1.62 -17.81 18.64
C PHE A 301 2.87 -18.67 18.51
N HIS A 302 2.72 -19.89 18.02
CA HIS A 302 3.86 -20.73 17.73
C HIS A 302 4.76 -20.10 16.66
N GLU A 303 4.18 -19.56 15.60
CA GLU A 303 4.90 -18.87 14.53
C GLU A 303 5.64 -17.61 15.02
N LEU A 304 5.12 -16.88 16.02
CA LEU A 304 5.87 -15.80 16.64
C LEU A 304 7.20 -16.29 17.22
N SER A 305 7.20 -17.47 17.88
CA SER A 305 8.42 -18.06 18.42
C SER A 305 9.37 -18.54 17.31
N MET A 306 8.82 -19.04 16.20
CA MET A 306 9.63 -19.41 15.03
C MET A 306 10.33 -18.17 14.44
N ILE A 307 9.61 -17.07 14.27
CA ILE A 307 10.18 -15.84 13.71
C ILE A 307 11.18 -15.21 14.68
N ASP A 308 10.97 -15.30 16.00
CA ASP A 308 11.96 -14.89 17.01
C ASP A 308 13.28 -15.67 16.84
N ALA A 309 13.23 -16.99 16.65
CA ALA A 309 14.41 -17.81 16.39
C ALA A 309 15.07 -17.50 15.06
N MET A 310 14.28 -17.30 13.99
CA MET A 310 14.77 -16.89 12.67
C MET A 310 15.46 -15.52 12.72
N THR A 311 14.89 -14.56 13.45
CA THR A 311 15.49 -13.23 13.64
C THR A 311 16.82 -13.32 14.38
N ALA A 312 16.88 -14.12 15.45
CA ALA A 312 18.11 -14.33 16.21
C ALA A 312 19.22 -15.03 15.40
N SER A 313 18.84 -15.93 14.49
CA SER A 313 19.78 -16.54 13.54
C SER A 313 20.39 -15.47 12.61
N ARG A 314 19.58 -14.54 12.13
CA ARG A 314 20.01 -13.45 11.25
C ARG A 314 20.83 -12.37 11.94
N ASP A 315 20.63 -12.13 13.25
CA ASP A 315 21.57 -11.30 14.03
C ASP A 315 23.02 -11.81 13.88
N LYS A 316 23.23 -13.13 13.91
CA LYS A 316 24.56 -13.73 13.72
C LYS A 316 25.12 -13.48 12.31
N VAL A 317 24.24 -13.51 11.28
CA VAL A 317 24.65 -13.17 9.90
C VAL A 317 25.09 -11.71 9.83
N VAL A 318 24.36 -10.79 10.44
CA VAL A 318 24.73 -9.37 10.53
C VAL A 318 26.11 -9.20 11.20
N HIS A 319 26.33 -9.84 12.35
CA HIS A 319 27.61 -9.76 13.07
C HIS A 319 28.77 -10.35 12.26
N ALA A 320 28.54 -11.42 11.54
CA ALA A 320 29.55 -12.03 10.67
C ALA A 320 29.86 -11.13 9.46
N ALA A 321 28.83 -10.57 8.83
CA ALA A 321 28.97 -9.67 7.69
C ALA A 321 29.78 -8.41 8.06
N ALA A 322 29.54 -7.81 9.24
CA ALA A 322 30.29 -6.67 9.73
C ALA A 322 31.80 -6.98 9.94
N LYS A 323 32.13 -8.24 10.19
CA LYS A 323 33.53 -8.75 10.30
C LYS A 323 34.07 -9.24 8.94
N GLY A 324 33.36 -9.01 7.84
CA GLY A 324 33.74 -9.44 6.49
C GLY A 324 33.62 -10.95 6.25
N LYS A 325 32.82 -11.63 7.04
CA LYS A 325 32.55 -13.07 6.89
C LYS A 325 31.18 -13.31 6.26
N THR A 326 31.10 -14.28 5.35
CA THR A 326 29.84 -14.72 4.78
C THR A 326 29.41 -16.00 5.47
N ILE A 327 28.27 -15.98 6.12
CA ILE A 327 27.60 -17.15 6.68
C ILE A 327 26.14 -17.14 6.24
N VAL A 328 25.52 -18.34 6.21
CA VAL A 328 24.09 -18.49 5.97
C VAL A 328 23.38 -18.54 7.34
N ALA A 329 22.15 -18.03 7.40
CA ALA A 329 21.33 -18.14 8.61
C ALA A 329 21.09 -19.60 8.95
N ASP A 330 21.39 -19.97 10.21
CA ASP A 330 21.14 -21.33 10.72
C ASP A 330 19.74 -21.39 11.33
N ASP A 331 18.79 -21.84 10.55
CA ASP A 331 17.40 -22.03 10.97
C ASP A 331 17.11 -23.44 11.54
N SER A 332 18.15 -24.28 11.77
CA SER A 332 18.00 -25.62 12.31
C SER A 332 17.40 -25.68 13.73
N LYS A 333 17.49 -24.57 14.47
CA LYS A 333 16.92 -24.40 15.82
C LYS A 333 15.56 -23.75 15.84
N VAL A 334 15.00 -23.41 14.69
CA VAL A 334 13.64 -22.88 14.59
C VAL A 334 12.66 -24.00 14.94
N PRO A 335 11.71 -23.79 15.86
CA PRO A 335 10.69 -24.79 16.17
C PRO A 335 9.97 -25.28 14.91
N ALA A 336 9.70 -26.59 14.83
CA ALA A 336 8.97 -27.12 13.69
C ALA A 336 7.54 -26.53 13.63
N PRO A 337 6.98 -26.28 12.43
CA PRO A 337 5.61 -25.81 12.30
C PRO A 337 4.60 -26.74 13.00
N ILE A 338 3.52 -26.15 13.54
CA ILE A 338 2.41 -26.96 14.08
C ILE A 338 1.75 -27.69 12.91
N VAL A 339 1.60 -28.99 13.05
CA VAL A 339 0.84 -29.84 12.11
C VAL A 339 -0.65 -29.66 12.39
N VAL A 340 -1.40 -29.24 11.38
CA VAL A 340 -2.84 -29.00 11.45
C VAL A 340 -3.58 -30.01 10.59
N LYS A 341 -4.71 -30.53 11.08
CA LYS A 341 -5.62 -31.36 10.29
C LYS A 341 -6.69 -30.52 9.62
N SER A 342 -6.97 -30.83 8.36
CA SER A 342 -8.04 -30.14 7.63
C SER A 342 -9.42 -30.45 8.23
N ASN A 343 -10.27 -29.42 8.21
CA ASN A 343 -11.71 -29.62 8.51
C ASN A 343 -12.56 -29.68 7.23
N ILE A 344 -11.96 -29.81 6.05
CA ILE A 344 -12.67 -30.07 4.80
C ILE A 344 -13.29 -31.46 4.83
N GLY A 345 -14.59 -31.56 4.52
CA GLY A 345 -15.35 -32.81 4.60
C GLY A 345 -15.73 -33.23 6.01
N GLY A 346 -15.34 -32.48 7.03
CA GLY A 346 -15.64 -32.74 8.44
C GLY A 346 -16.80 -31.89 8.98
N LYS A 347 -17.13 -32.07 10.27
CA LYS A 347 -18.06 -31.18 10.97
C LYS A 347 -17.43 -29.81 11.16
N SER A 348 -17.64 -28.88 10.22
CA SER A 348 -17.22 -27.49 10.38
C SER A 348 -18.14 -26.80 11.39
N ARG A 349 -17.54 -26.02 12.32
CA ARG A 349 -18.30 -25.10 13.20
C ARG A 349 -18.62 -23.77 12.52
N SER A 350 -18.26 -23.65 11.25
CA SER A 350 -18.46 -22.44 10.46
C SER A 350 -19.87 -22.36 9.89
N SER A 351 -20.41 -21.17 9.74
CA SER A 351 -21.64 -20.91 8.98
C SER A 351 -21.51 -21.25 7.48
N ASN A 352 -20.34 -21.59 7.03
CA ASN A 352 -20.02 -22.01 5.66
C ASN A 352 -19.84 -23.54 5.54
N ALA A 353 -20.17 -24.30 6.60
CA ALA A 353 -20.14 -25.76 6.52
C ALA A 353 -20.92 -26.30 5.32
N GLY A 354 -20.32 -27.19 4.56
CA GLY A 354 -20.91 -27.74 3.34
C GLY A 354 -20.87 -26.80 2.11
N LYS A 355 -20.21 -25.64 2.20
CA LYS A 355 -19.99 -24.70 1.09
C LYS A 355 -18.57 -24.73 0.55
N GLU A 356 -17.71 -25.52 1.16
CA GLU A 356 -16.37 -25.78 0.67
C GLU A 356 -16.41 -26.45 -0.71
N GLY A 357 -15.31 -26.31 -1.44
CA GLY A 357 -15.08 -27.02 -2.69
C GLY A 357 -14.65 -28.47 -2.47
N SER A 358 -14.01 -29.03 -3.45
CA SER A 358 -13.41 -30.36 -3.44
C SER A 358 -11.90 -30.27 -3.27
N ALA A 359 -11.30 -31.21 -2.54
CA ALA A 359 -9.84 -31.36 -2.52
C ALA A 359 -9.28 -31.91 -3.86
N GLN A 360 -10.14 -32.30 -4.78
CA GLN A 360 -9.79 -32.63 -6.16
C GLN A 360 -10.04 -31.41 -7.04
N TYR A 361 -9.00 -30.97 -7.75
CA TYR A 361 -9.07 -29.82 -8.62
C TYR A 361 -9.28 -30.26 -10.07
N ALA A 362 -10.18 -29.56 -10.76
CA ALA A 362 -10.33 -29.63 -12.20
C ALA A 362 -9.19 -28.85 -12.87
N THR A 363 -8.75 -29.30 -14.04
CA THR A 363 -7.88 -28.52 -14.94
C THR A 363 -8.60 -27.24 -15.39
N ALA A 364 -7.84 -26.25 -15.88
CA ALA A 364 -8.44 -25.02 -16.41
C ALA A 364 -9.44 -25.30 -17.54
N LYS A 365 -9.13 -26.28 -18.41
CA LYS A 365 -10.03 -26.72 -19.48
C LYS A 365 -11.31 -27.36 -18.93
N GLU A 366 -11.21 -28.28 -17.98
CA GLU A 366 -12.38 -28.91 -17.36
C GLU A 366 -13.27 -27.90 -16.62
N THR A 367 -12.69 -26.89 -15.96
CA THR A 367 -13.45 -25.78 -15.37
C THR A 367 -14.18 -25.00 -16.45
N LEU A 368 -13.48 -24.65 -17.55
CA LEU A 368 -14.08 -23.93 -18.68
C LEU A 368 -15.30 -24.66 -19.26
N GLU A 369 -15.20 -25.97 -19.45
CA GLU A 369 -16.30 -26.82 -19.94
C GLU A 369 -17.52 -26.88 -18.99
N GLN A 370 -17.34 -26.52 -17.73
CA GLN A 370 -18.36 -26.50 -16.71
C GLN A 370 -18.97 -25.10 -16.49
N LEU A 371 -18.46 -24.08 -17.17
CA LEU A 371 -19.02 -22.73 -17.10
C LEU A 371 -20.23 -22.58 -18.00
N GLU A 372 -21.31 -22.04 -17.44
CA GLU A 372 -22.46 -21.59 -18.21
C GLU A 372 -22.34 -20.07 -18.39
N LEU A 373 -22.44 -19.60 -19.61
CA LEU A 373 -22.35 -18.20 -20.00
C LEU A 373 -23.72 -17.67 -20.46
N ALA A 374 -23.91 -16.37 -20.31
CA ALA A 374 -25.09 -15.70 -20.90
C ALA A 374 -25.13 -15.90 -22.42
N GLU A 375 -26.35 -15.82 -22.98
CA GLU A 375 -26.56 -16.08 -24.40
C GLU A 375 -25.70 -15.20 -25.31
N GLY A 376 -25.09 -15.82 -26.32
CA GLY A 376 -24.21 -15.14 -27.29
C GLY A 376 -22.80 -14.88 -26.82
N LEU A 377 -22.40 -15.36 -25.63
CA LEU A 377 -21.02 -15.28 -25.14
C LEU A 377 -20.28 -16.62 -25.33
N GLU A 378 -18.98 -16.53 -25.44
CA GLU A 378 -18.04 -17.66 -25.40
C GLU A 378 -16.82 -17.31 -24.56
N ALA A 379 -16.13 -18.33 -24.06
CA ALA A 379 -14.95 -18.15 -23.24
C ALA A 379 -13.80 -19.06 -23.66
N ASN A 380 -12.59 -18.66 -23.38
CA ASN A 380 -11.38 -19.48 -23.44
C ASN A 380 -10.53 -19.28 -22.20
N VAL A 381 -9.59 -20.19 -21.96
CA VAL A 381 -8.52 -20.01 -20.96
C VAL A 381 -7.51 -19.01 -21.52
N PHE A 382 -7.29 -17.91 -20.82
CA PHE A 382 -6.27 -16.91 -21.17
C PHE A 382 -4.92 -17.24 -20.52
N ALA A 383 -4.94 -17.61 -19.25
CA ALA A 383 -3.78 -18.05 -18.49
C ALA A 383 -4.20 -19.01 -17.40
N SER A 384 -3.34 -19.95 -17.05
CA SER A 384 -3.58 -20.92 -15.97
C SER A 384 -2.28 -21.29 -15.26
N GLU A 385 -2.42 -21.94 -14.11
CA GLU A 385 -1.32 -22.54 -13.37
C GLU A 385 -0.50 -23.56 -14.16
N GLU A 386 -1.14 -24.22 -15.11
CA GLU A 386 -0.50 -25.19 -15.99
C GLU A 386 0.45 -24.52 -17.00
N MET A 387 0.18 -23.26 -17.32
CA MET A 387 0.99 -22.43 -18.21
C MET A 387 2.03 -21.61 -17.45
N PHE A 388 1.60 -20.97 -16.35
CA PHE A 388 2.39 -19.97 -15.61
C PHE A 388 2.23 -20.15 -14.10
N PRO A 389 3.06 -20.98 -13.45
CA PRO A 389 2.94 -21.27 -12.02
C PRO A 389 3.20 -20.08 -11.09
N GLU A 390 3.70 -18.95 -11.58
CA GLU A 390 3.86 -17.71 -10.82
C GLU A 390 2.61 -16.82 -10.83
N ALA A 391 1.67 -17.02 -11.75
CA ALA A 391 0.44 -16.22 -11.87
C ALA A 391 -0.79 -16.86 -11.19
N ILE A 392 -0.56 -17.62 -10.14
CA ILE A 392 -1.58 -18.35 -9.37
C ILE A 392 -2.14 -17.53 -8.21
N ASN A 393 -3.25 -17.99 -7.63
CA ASN A 393 -3.98 -17.30 -6.56
C ASN A 393 -4.24 -15.81 -6.90
N PRO A 394 -4.84 -15.51 -8.06
CA PRO A 394 -5.06 -14.15 -8.52
C PRO A 394 -6.09 -13.44 -7.63
N VAL A 395 -5.77 -12.21 -7.20
CA VAL A 395 -6.64 -11.41 -6.34
C VAL A 395 -7.18 -10.14 -7.01
N GLN A 396 -6.41 -9.54 -7.92
CA GLN A 396 -6.85 -8.41 -8.73
C GLN A 396 -6.22 -8.45 -10.12
N LEU A 397 -7.00 -8.07 -11.11
CA LEU A 397 -6.56 -7.81 -12.49
C LEU A 397 -6.46 -6.31 -12.75
N GLY A 398 -5.73 -5.93 -13.78
CA GLY A 398 -5.69 -4.57 -14.30
C GLY A 398 -5.09 -4.54 -15.69
N VAL A 399 -5.49 -3.56 -16.52
CA VAL A 399 -4.87 -3.37 -17.83
C VAL A 399 -3.95 -2.15 -17.76
N GLY A 400 -2.66 -2.42 -17.95
CA GLY A 400 -1.62 -1.39 -17.87
C GLY A 400 -1.67 -0.39 -19.03
N PRO A 401 -0.94 0.73 -18.94
CA PRO A 401 -0.93 1.77 -19.95
C PRO A 401 -0.59 1.27 -21.36
N LYS A 402 0.24 0.22 -21.47
CA LYS A 402 0.61 -0.42 -22.76
C LYS A 402 -0.48 -1.38 -23.30
N GLY A 403 -1.63 -1.57 -22.60
CA GLY A 403 -2.73 -2.45 -23.00
C GLY A 403 -2.57 -3.93 -22.61
N ARG A 404 -1.54 -4.27 -21.85
CA ARG A 404 -1.29 -5.65 -21.39
C ARG A 404 -2.03 -5.92 -20.10
N LEU A 405 -2.50 -7.16 -19.91
CA LEU A 405 -3.11 -7.59 -18.66
C LEU A 405 -2.05 -7.77 -17.57
N TRP A 406 -2.38 -7.34 -16.38
CA TRP A 406 -1.58 -7.48 -15.16
C TRP A 406 -2.37 -8.24 -14.11
N VAL A 407 -1.68 -8.98 -13.25
CA VAL A 407 -2.27 -9.75 -12.17
C VAL A 407 -1.47 -9.59 -10.88
N ALA A 408 -2.19 -9.38 -9.78
CA ALA A 408 -1.67 -9.53 -8.43
C ALA A 408 -1.92 -10.95 -7.95
N SER A 409 -0.86 -11.66 -7.55
CA SER A 409 -0.91 -13.06 -7.11
C SER A 409 -0.52 -13.16 -5.64
N TRP A 410 -1.44 -13.64 -4.78
CA TRP A 410 -1.23 -13.76 -3.34
C TRP A 410 -1.13 -15.22 -2.91
N ARG A 411 0.00 -15.84 -3.22
CA ARG A 411 0.28 -17.25 -2.92
C ARG A 411 0.40 -17.55 -1.43
N THR A 412 0.83 -16.57 -0.65
CA THR A 412 0.98 -16.70 0.81
C THR A 412 -0.33 -16.52 1.59
N TYR A 413 -1.48 -16.34 0.90
CA TYR A 413 -2.77 -16.18 1.57
C TYR A 413 -3.08 -17.31 2.54
N PRO A 414 -3.62 -17.05 3.76
CA PRO A 414 -3.96 -15.72 4.28
C PRO A 414 -2.77 -14.97 4.86
N LYS A 415 -1.65 -15.61 5.10
CA LYS A 415 -0.44 -15.03 5.69
C LYS A 415 0.79 -15.85 5.35
N TRP A 416 1.92 -15.17 5.12
CA TRP A 416 3.21 -15.84 4.98
C TRP A 416 3.48 -16.83 6.11
N GLU A 417 3.96 -18.01 5.78
CA GLU A 417 4.32 -19.10 6.69
C GLU A 417 5.82 -19.08 6.94
N PRO A 418 6.29 -18.99 8.20
CA PRO A 418 7.71 -19.04 8.52
C PRO A 418 8.40 -20.26 7.90
N LEU A 419 9.64 -20.10 7.47
CA LEU A 419 10.45 -21.10 6.74
C LEU A 419 10.00 -21.42 5.31
N LYS A 420 8.91 -20.82 4.82
CA LYS A 420 8.50 -20.92 3.42
C LYS A 420 8.97 -19.72 2.62
N GLU A 421 9.17 -19.91 1.33
CA GLU A 421 9.47 -18.82 0.41
C GLU A 421 8.30 -17.83 0.33
N MET A 422 8.62 -16.54 0.25
CA MET A 422 7.66 -15.50 -0.07
C MET A 422 7.51 -15.43 -1.59
N GLY A 423 6.40 -15.95 -2.09
CA GLY A 423 6.16 -16.11 -3.53
C GLY A 423 5.12 -15.19 -4.15
N ASP A 424 4.69 -14.13 -3.44
CA ASP A 424 3.68 -13.20 -3.94
C ASP A 424 4.27 -12.25 -4.99
N THR A 425 3.48 -11.95 -6.04
CA THR A 425 3.96 -11.20 -7.21
C THR A 425 2.93 -10.23 -7.76
N ILE A 426 3.45 -9.23 -8.47
CA ILE A 426 2.74 -8.50 -9.52
C ILE A 426 3.35 -8.95 -10.83
N SER A 427 2.53 -9.49 -11.74
CA SER A 427 3.00 -10.05 -13.00
C SER A 427 2.26 -9.43 -14.19
N ILE A 428 2.93 -9.42 -15.36
CA ILE A 428 2.39 -8.99 -16.65
C ILE A 428 2.15 -10.23 -17.51
N LEU A 429 0.98 -10.31 -18.12
CA LEU A 429 0.58 -11.41 -19.01
C LEU A 429 0.30 -10.82 -20.41
N PRO A 430 1.32 -10.68 -21.26
CA PRO A 430 1.13 -10.22 -22.63
C PRO A 430 0.51 -11.30 -23.51
N ASP A 431 -0.32 -10.89 -24.46
CA ASP A 431 -0.83 -11.62 -25.60
C ASP A 431 -0.35 -10.87 -26.85
N GLU A 432 0.87 -11.17 -27.31
CA GLU A 432 1.55 -10.40 -28.34
C GLU A 432 1.00 -10.76 -29.74
N ASN A 433 0.60 -12.01 -29.92
CA ASN A 433 0.03 -12.51 -31.17
C ASN A 433 -1.50 -12.26 -31.27
N ARG A 434 -2.15 -11.86 -30.15
CA ARG A 434 -3.57 -11.52 -30.04
C ARG A 434 -4.51 -12.68 -30.33
N ASP A 435 -4.11 -13.91 -30.03
CA ASP A 435 -4.96 -15.09 -30.16
C ASP A 435 -5.91 -15.29 -28.96
N GLY A 436 -5.72 -14.52 -27.90
CA GLY A 436 -6.52 -14.57 -26.67
C GLY A 436 -5.99 -15.54 -25.64
N VAL A 437 -4.71 -15.91 -25.75
CA VAL A 437 -3.96 -16.70 -24.78
C VAL A 437 -2.67 -15.94 -24.45
N ALA A 438 -2.30 -15.88 -23.19
CA ALA A 438 -1.07 -15.23 -22.78
C ALA A 438 0.15 -15.98 -23.31
N ASP A 439 1.09 -15.29 -23.97
CA ASP A 439 2.31 -15.89 -24.50
C ASP A 439 3.34 -16.20 -23.44
N LYS A 440 3.37 -15.42 -22.37
CA LYS A 440 4.33 -15.51 -21.26
C LYS A 440 3.81 -14.84 -20.00
N SER A 441 4.46 -15.12 -18.87
CA SER A 441 4.32 -14.39 -17.64
C SER A 441 5.62 -13.68 -17.29
N ILE A 442 5.56 -12.39 -17.00
CA ILE A 442 6.68 -11.56 -16.60
C ILE A 442 6.46 -11.11 -15.17
N VAL A 443 7.28 -11.58 -14.23
CA VAL A 443 7.26 -11.09 -12.85
C VAL A 443 7.81 -9.67 -12.83
N PHE A 444 6.91 -8.68 -12.75
CA PHE A 444 7.27 -7.27 -12.64
C PHE A 444 7.90 -6.94 -11.29
N ALA A 445 7.35 -7.47 -10.22
CA ALA A 445 7.91 -7.32 -8.88
C ALA A 445 7.44 -8.41 -7.92
N LYS A 446 8.31 -8.80 -6.99
CA LYS A 446 7.92 -9.56 -5.79
C LYS A 446 7.41 -8.56 -4.74
N VAL A 447 6.18 -8.75 -4.29
CA VAL A 447 5.50 -7.88 -3.32
C VAL A 447 4.79 -8.74 -2.28
N HIS A 448 5.04 -8.50 -1.01
CA HIS A 448 4.37 -9.21 0.08
C HIS A 448 2.90 -8.79 0.21
N ASN A 449 1.98 -9.75 0.30
CA ASN A 449 0.53 -9.53 0.46
C ASN A 449 -0.04 -8.48 -0.53
N PRO A 450 0.06 -8.65 -1.85
CA PRO A 450 -0.48 -7.69 -2.81
C PRO A 450 -2.00 -7.83 -2.87
N THR A 451 -2.72 -6.97 -2.19
CA THR A 451 -4.18 -7.02 -2.07
C THR A 451 -4.92 -6.13 -3.06
N GLY A 452 -4.20 -5.45 -3.91
CA GLY A 452 -4.71 -4.65 -5.00
C GLY A 452 -3.65 -3.71 -5.57
N PHE A 453 -3.87 -3.25 -6.80
CA PHE A 453 -2.95 -2.33 -7.47
C PHE A 453 -3.67 -1.41 -8.46
N THR A 454 -3.03 -0.31 -8.81
CA THR A 454 -3.47 0.59 -9.89
C THR A 454 -2.28 1.31 -10.50
N PHE A 455 -2.46 1.96 -11.65
CA PHE A 455 -1.37 2.62 -12.36
C PHE A 455 -1.39 4.13 -12.12
N TRP A 456 -0.22 4.72 -12.04
CA TRP A 456 -0.03 6.16 -11.88
C TRP A 456 1.40 6.56 -12.24
N ASN A 457 1.58 7.72 -12.86
CA ASN A 457 2.89 8.33 -13.15
C ASN A 457 3.89 7.38 -13.85
N GLY A 458 3.41 6.56 -14.78
CA GLY A 458 4.22 5.60 -15.52
C GLY A 458 4.67 4.38 -14.71
N GLY A 459 4.13 4.19 -13.51
CA GLY A 459 4.40 3.05 -12.64
C GLY A 459 3.12 2.44 -12.08
N VAL A 460 3.25 1.63 -11.03
CA VAL A 460 2.19 0.89 -10.37
C VAL A 460 2.18 1.20 -8.88
N ILE A 461 1.02 1.53 -8.32
CA ILE A 461 0.80 1.62 -6.87
C ILE A 461 0.19 0.30 -6.42
N VAL A 462 0.83 -0.37 -5.47
CA VAL A 462 0.40 -1.66 -4.93
C VAL A 462 0.05 -1.52 -3.45
N ALA A 463 -1.11 -2.03 -3.04
CA ALA A 463 -1.45 -2.21 -1.64
C ALA A 463 -0.74 -3.46 -1.10
N SER A 464 0.18 -3.23 -0.18
CA SER A 464 0.95 -4.26 0.54
C SER A 464 0.99 -3.83 2.00
N ALA A 465 -0.14 -3.99 2.71
CA ALA A 465 -0.28 -3.48 4.08
C ALA A 465 0.93 -3.83 4.95
N PRO A 466 1.51 -2.85 5.68
CA PRO A 466 0.96 -1.52 6.01
C PRO A 466 1.26 -0.42 4.99
N ASP A 467 1.72 -0.74 3.79
CA ASP A 467 2.18 0.20 2.78
C ASP A 467 1.24 0.34 1.57
N LEU A 468 1.26 1.52 0.95
CA LEU A 468 1.13 1.64 -0.50
C LEU A 468 2.53 1.80 -1.07
N ILE A 469 2.91 0.89 -1.97
CA ILE A 469 4.22 0.86 -2.60
C ILE A 469 4.09 1.34 -4.05
N PHE A 470 4.89 2.32 -4.44
CA PHE A 470 5.03 2.71 -5.84
C PHE A 470 6.20 1.94 -6.45
N LEU A 471 5.95 1.30 -7.58
CA LEU A 471 6.90 0.52 -8.35
C LEU A 471 6.96 1.10 -9.76
N LYS A 472 8.16 1.20 -10.32
CA LYS A 472 8.33 1.67 -11.70
C LYS A 472 9.49 0.94 -12.36
N ASP A 473 9.32 0.68 -13.65
CA ASP A 473 10.33 0.26 -14.60
C ASP A 473 10.84 1.51 -15.31
N THR A 474 12.12 1.84 -15.20
CA THR A 474 12.73 3.03 -15.81
C THR A 474 13.63 2.71 -16.98
N ASP A 475 14.07 1.48 -17.16
CA ASP A 475 14.94 1.03 -18.25
C ASP A 475 14.20 0.24 -19.35
N GLY A 476 12.95 -0.15 -19.10
CA GLY A 476 12.05 -0.74 -20.09
C GLY A 476 12.14 -2.26 -20.19
N ASP A 477 12.71 -2.94 -19.19
CA ASP A 477 12.85 -4.42 -19.16
C ASP A 477 11.61 -5.14 -18.61
N ASP A 478 10.54 -4.40 -18.30
CA ASP A 478 9.31 -4.87 -17.67
C ASP A 478 9.50 -5.40 -16.23
N LYS A 479 10.53 -4.96 -15.53
CA LYS A 479 10.74 -5.20 -14.10
C LYS A 479 10.88 -3.89 -13.35
N ALA A 480 10.45 -3.88 -12.09
CA ALA A 480 10.54 -2.71 -11.26
C ALA A 480 11.97 -2.50 -10.74
N ASP A 481 12.62 -1.41 -11.13
CA ASP A 481 13.90 -0.92 -10.61
C ASP A 481 13.72 0.21 -9.59
N VAL A 482 12.55 0.86 -9.56
CA VAL A 482 12.15 1.83 -8.54
C VAL A 482 11.13 1.21 -7.58
N ARG A 483 11.39 1.34 -6.26
CA ARG A 483 10.49 0.87 -5.20
C ARG A 483 10.42 1.89 -4.07
N ILE A 484 9.28 2.56 -3.91
CA ILE A 484 9.08 3.62 -2.92
C ILE A 484 7.82 3.33 -2.09
N ARG A 485 7.94 3.34 -0.77
CA ARG A 485 6.77 3.34 0.15
C ARG A 485 6.18 4.74 0.17
N ILE A 486 5.21 5.00 -0.73
CA ILE A 486 4.60 6.34 -0.86
C ILE A 486 3.61 6.66 0.27
N MET A 487 3.01 5.66 0.87
CA MET A 487 2.17 5.80 2.06
C MET A 487 2.44 4.64 3.00
N HIS A 488 2.40 4.91 4.32
CA HIS A 488 2.62 3.93 5.37
C HIS A 488 1.59 4.13 6.49
N GLY A 489 1.26 3.05 7.21
CA GLY A 489 0.34 3.11 8.36
C GLY A 489 -1.07 2.61 8.07
N ILE A 490 -1.29 1.96 6.92
CA ILE A 490 -2.46 1.09 6.75
C ILE A 490 -2.28 -0.09 7.70
N ASP A 491 -3.32 -0.44 8.44
CA ASP A 491 -3.23 -1.56 9.37
C ASP A 491 -3.05 -2.89 8.63
N SER A 492 -2.25 -3.77 9.20
CA SER A 492 -1.98 -5.14 8.73
C SER A 492 -2.47 -6.21 9.71
N ALA A 493 -3.28 -5.82 10.68
CA ALA A 493 -3.70 -6.70 11.80
C ALA A 493 -4.63 -7.86 11.40
N ASP A 494 -5.34 -7.70 10.30
CA ASP A 494 -6.21 -8.74 9.73
C ASP A 494 -5.91 -8.87 8.23
N THR A 495 -5.36 -9.99 7.83
CA THR A 495 -4.93 -10.20 6.45
C THR A 495 -6.10 -10.32 5.48
N HIS A 496 -7.25 -10.84 5.91
CA HIS A 496 -8.44 -10.98 5.07
C HIS A 496 -9.19 -9.65 4.84
N HIS A 497 -9.13 -8.74 5.80
CA HIS A 497 -9.79 -7.44 5.75
C HIS A 497 -8.84 -6.30 5.38
N ALA A 498 -7.67 -6.61 4.83
CA ALA A 498 -6.66 -5.64 4.41
C ALA A 498 -7.19 -4.65 3.37
N ALA A 499 -6.44 -3.58 3.13
CA ALA A 499 -6.71 -2.64 2.03
C ALA A 499 -6.81 -3.38 0.71
N ASN A 500 -7.90 -3.17 -0.04
CA ASN A 500 -8.21 -3.94 -1.23
C ASN A 500 -8.84 -3.09 -2.34
N ASN A 501 -8.90 -3.66 -3.55
CA ASN A 501 -9.51 -3.06 -4.74
C ASN A 501 -9.01 -1.64 -5.01
N LEU A 502 -7.70 -1.47 -5.16
CA LEU A 502 -7.15 -0.17 -5.53
C LEU A 502 -7.71 0.28 -6.88
N THR A 503 -8.42 1.39 -6.87
CA THR A 503 -9.08 1.94 -8.06
C THR A 503 -8.71 3.40 -8.27
N PHE A 504 -8.23 3.73 -9.46
CA PHE A 504 -7.94 5.10 -9.86
C PHE A 504 -9.23 5.79 -10.31
N GLY A 505 -9.68 6.76 -9.54
CA GLY A 505 -10.88 7.51 -9.85
C GLY A 505 -10.66 8.59 -10.91
N PRO A 506 -11.73 9.10 -11.54
CA PRO A 506 -11.64 10.07 -12.63
C PRO A 506 -10.82 11.33 -12.30
N GLY A 507 -10.94 11.82 -11.07
CA GLY A 507 -10.24 13.02 -10.59
C GLY A 507 -8.82 12.77 -10.05
N GLY A 508 -8.22 11.59 -10.26
CA GLY A 508 -6.83 11.31 -9.91
C GLY A 508 -6.57 10.82 -8.49
N TYR A 509 -7.60 10.55 -7.71
CA TYR A 509 -7.47 9.89 -6.42
C TYR A 509 -7.41 8.37 -6.57
N VAL A 510 -6.58 7.73 -5.77
CA VAL A 510 -6.58 6.28 -5.57
C VAL A 510 -7.52 5.97 -4.41
N TYR A 511 -8.54 5.16 -4.70
CA TYR A 511 -9.51 4.69 -3.71
C TYR A 511 -9.17 3.26 -3.32
N TYR A 512 -9.43 2.93 -2.06
CA TYR A 512 -9.38 1.55 -1.56
C TYR A 512 -10.37 1.36 -0.42
N GLN A 513 -10.73 0.14 -0.16
CA GLN A 513 -11.55 -0.24 0.98
C GLN A 513 -10.74 -1.06 1.98
N ARG A 514 -11.15 -1.02 3.24
CA ARG A 514 -10.55 -1.77 4.33
C ARG A 514 -11.65 -2.17 5.31
N GLY A 515 -11.63 -3.42 5.75
CA GLY A 515 -12.66 -3.99 6.61
C GLY A 515 -12.48 -3.68 8.10
N VAL A 516 -13.28 -4.37 8.91
CA VAL A 516 -13.25 -4.27 10.39
C VAL A 516 -11.94 -4.79 10.98
N PHE A 517 -11.75 -4.56 12.27
CA PHE A 517 -10.61 -5.01 13.08
C PHE A 517 -9.27 -4.32 12.80
N HIS A 518 -9.28 -3.26 12.03
CA HIS A 518 -8.10 -2.48 11.70
C HIS A 518 -8.06 -1.13 12.41
N VAL A 519 -6.86 -0.68 12.74
CA VAL A 519 -6.58 0.66 13.24
C VAL A 519 -5.48 1.27 12.39
N SER A 520 -5.85 1.98 11.33
CA SER A 520 -4.86 2.72 10.52
C SER A 520 -4.42 3.99 11.21
N ASN A 521 -3.15 4.34 11.04
CA ASN A 521 -2.54 5.53 11.63
C ASN A 521 -1.54 6.12 10.63
N VAL A 522 -2.03 6.95 9.70
CA VAL A 522 -1.27 7.43 8.54
C VAL A 522 -0.79 8.86 8.76
N GLU A 523 0.50 9.11 8.62
CA GLU A 523 1.09 10.45 8.61
C GLU A 523 0.98 11.08 7.22
N THR A 524 0.65 12.37 7.19
CA THR A 524 0.59 13.19 5.98
C THR A 524 1.31 14.52 6.17
N PRO A 525 1.80 15.17 5.10
CA PRO A 525 2.45 16.48 5.23
C PRO A 525 1.47 17.63 5.51
N TRP A 526 0.15 17.35 5.48
CA TRP A 526 -0.90 18.38 5.56
C TRP A 526 -1.47 18.57 6.96
N LYS A 527 -1.50 17.52 7.76
CA LYS A 527 -2.12 17.51 9.09
C LYS A 527 -1.60 16.32 9.90
N GLY A 528 -1.89 16.33 11.18
CA GLY A 528 -1.48 15.26 12.08
C GLY A 528 -1.94 13.87 11.68
N PRO A 529 -1.50 12.83 12.38
CA PRO A 529 -1.79 11.45 12.03
C PRO A 529 -3.28 11.18 11.83
N GLN A 530 -3.62 10.57 10.72
CA GLN A 530 -4.99 10.20 10.38
C GLN A 530 -5.30 8.82 10.93
N GLN A 531 -6.07 8.79 12.02
CA GLN A 531 -6.41 7.57 12.75
C GLN A 531 -7.84 7.14 12.42
N HIS A 532 -8.01 5.91 11.97
CA HIS A 532 -9.31 5.36 11.60
C HIS A 532 -9.41 3.89 12.01
N GLY A 533 -10.41 3.56 12.83
CA GLY A 533 -10.65 2.22 13.35
C GLY A 533 -11.82 1.46 12.72
N ASN A 534 -12.53 2.04 11.77
CA ASN A 534 -13.75 1.46 11.21
C ASN A 534 -13.57 0.90 9.81
N SER A 535 -14.44 -0.04 9.46
CA SER A 535 -14.63 -0.47 8.08
C SER A 535 -15.08 0.68 7.21
N ALA A 536 -14.34 0.98 6.16
CA ALA A 536 -14.61 2.15 5.33
C ALA A 536 -13.89 2.09 3.97
N MET A 537 -14.31 3.02 3.12
CA MET A 537 -13.56 3.44 1.94
C MET A 537 -12.66 4.63 2.30
N TYR A 538 -11.46 4.61 1.76
CA TYR A 538 -10.45 5.65 1.89
C TYR A 538 -10.01 6.14 0.53
N ARG A 539 -9.42 7.32 0.49
CA ARG A 539 -8.80 7.87 -0.71
C ARG A 539 -7.43 8.45 -0.40
N PHE A 540 -6.53 8.27 -1.32
CA PHE A 540 -5.18 8.81 -1.32
C PHE A 540 -4.92 9.57 -2.62
N ASN A 541 -4.38 10.78 -2.54
CA ASN A 541 -3.94 11.51 -3.71
C ASN A 541 -2.42 11.36 -3.86
N PRO A 542 -1.92 10.61 -4.84
CA PRO A 542 -0.50 10.34 -4.97
C PRO A 542 0.32 11.58 -5.41
N ARG A 543 -0.33 12.62 -5.94
CA ARG A 543 0.31 13.88 -6.33
C ARG A 543 0.53 14.81 -5.13
N THR A 544 -0.42 14.85 -4.20
CA THR A 544 -0.41 15.75 -3.04
C THR A 544 -0.06 15.05 -1.73
N PHE A 545 -0.01 13.73 -1.71
CA PHE A 545 0.11 12.92 -0.49
C PHE A 545 -1.02 13.15 0.54
N GLU A 546 -2.16 13.69 0.10
CA GLU A 546 -3.34 13.76 0.94
C GLU A 546 -3.96 12.37 1.13
N TYR A 547 -4.27 12.05 2.37
CA TYR A 547 -4.99 10.85 2.76
C TYR A 547 -6.24 11.21 3.55
N SER A 548 -7.35 10.59 3.24
CA SER A 548 -8.60 10.83 3.97
C SER A 548 -9.54 9.64 3.97
N PHE A 549 -10.31 9.56 5.06
CA PHE A 549 -11.56 8.82 5.10
C PHE A 549 -12.50 9.34 4.00
N HIS A 550 -13.18 8.42 3.30
CA HIS A 550 -14.10 8.79 2.23
C HIS A 550 -15.55 8.52 2.62
N ALA A 551 -15.90 7.26 2.91
CA ALA A 551 -17.25 6.89 3.32
C ALA A 551 -17.26 5.62 4.18
N ASN A 552 -18.19 5.54 5.14
CA ASN A 552 -18.42 4.30 5.90
C ASN A 552 -18.94 3.20 4.98
N ASN A 553 -18.53 1.96 5.23
CA ASN A 553 -19.08 0.77 4.60
C ASN A 553 -19.41 -0.31 5.65
N SER A 554 -20.03 -1.36 5.23
CA SER A 554 -20.29 -2.58 6.01
C SER A 554 -18.98 -3.29 6.41
N PRO A 555 -19.04 -4.30 7.31
CA PRO A 555 -17.85 -4.91 7.90
C PRO A 555 -16.78 -5.45 6.95
N ASN A 556 -17.16 -5.88 5.74
CA ASN A 556 -16.22 -6.50 4.79
C ASN A 556 -16.34 -5.85 3.41
N PRO A 557 -15.89 -4.61 3.25
CA PRO A 557 -16.01 -3.90 1.99
C PRO A 557 -15.03 -4.45 0.96
N HIS A 558 -15.55 -4.69 -0.23
CA HIS A 558 -14.82 -5.09 -1.43
C HIS A 558 -15.51 -4.51 -2.66
N GLY A 559 -14.73 -4.25 -3.72
CA GLY A 559 -15.24 -3.74 -4.99
C GLY A 559 -15.45 -2.23 -4.99
N ILE A 560 -14.81 -1.59 -5.94
CA ILE A 560 -14.92 -0.15 -6.24
C ILE A 560 -15.00 0.01 -7.73
N SER A 561 -15.94 0.82 -8.22
CA SER A 561 -16.03 1.13 -9.64
C SER A 561 -16.60 2.50 -9.92
N PHE A 562 -16.39 2.98 -11.14
CA PHE A 562 -16.93 4.23 -11.65
C PHE A 562 -17.60 3.97 -13.00
N ASN A 563 -18.77 4.58 -13.25
CA ASN A 563 -19.36 4.56 -14.57
C ASN A 563 -18.82 5.70 -15.45
N HIS A 564 -19.38 5.83 -16.66
CA HIS A 564 -19.01 6.86 -17.63
C HIS A 564 -19.14 8.30 -17.08
N TRP A 565 -20.13 8.55 -16.23
CA TRP A 565 -20.36 9.84 -15.60
C TRP A 565 -19.63 10.03 -14.28
N GLY A 566 -18.73 9.12 -13.92
CA GLY A 566 -17.98 9.18 -12.67
C GLY A 566 -18.81 8.88 -11.43
N TYR A 567 -19.99 8.29 -11.59
CA TYR A 567 -20.73 7.78 -10.43
C TYR A 567 -19.94 6.66 -9.78
N HIS A 568 -19.80 6.76 -8.49
CA HIS A 568 -18.95 5.92 -7.69
C HIS A 568 -19.77 4.80 -7.03
N PHE A 569 -19.33 3.56 -7.18
CA PHE A 569 -19.99 2.38 -6.64
C PHE A 569 -19.05 1.60 -5.72
N ALA A 570 -19.65 0.95 -4.72
CA ALA A 570 -18.94 0.10 -3.78
C ALA A 570 -19.79 -1.12 -3.40
N THR A 571 -19.15 -2.19 -2.98
CA THR A 571 -19.80 -3.39 -2.49
C THR A 571 -19.33 -3.81 -1.10
N ASP A 572 -20.10 -4.73 -0.49
CA ASP A 572 -19.83 -5.35 0.79
C ASP A 572 -19.78 -6.87 0.65
N GLY A 573 -18.63 -7.44 0.92
CA GLY A 573 -18.39 -8.86 0.77
C GLY A 573 -19.34 -9.74 1.58
N THR A 574 -19.48 -9.52 2.89
CA THR A 574 -20.30 -10.36 3.76
C THR A 574 -21.78 -10.09 3.68
N GLY A 575 -22.17 -8.84 3.48
CA GLY A 575 -23.57 -8.45 3.38
C GLY A 575 -24.21 -8.77 2.04
N GLY A 576 -23.40 -8.96 1.00
CA GLY A 576 -23.88 -9.09 -0.38
C GLY A 576 -24.67 -7.84 -0.80
N ARG A 577 -24.17 -6.66 -0.45
CA ARG A 577 -24.79 -5.36 -0.75
C ARG A 577 -23.95 -4.57 -1.72
N ALA A 578 -24.59 -3.72 -2.49
CA ALA A 578 -23.95 -2.73 -3.33
C ALA A 578 -24.49 -1.33 -3.01
N TYR A 579 -23.64 -0.35 -3.20
CA TYR A 579 -23.90 1.04 -2.85
C TYR A 579 -23.46 1.98 -3.96
N GLN A 580 -24.17 3.09 -4.09
CA GLN A 580 -23.67 4.29 -4.71
C GLN A 580 -23.02 5.18 -3.65
N VAL A 581 -21.82 5.68 -3.89
CA VAL A 581 -21.12 6.62 -3.01
C VAL A 581 -21.37 8.04 -3.49
N ARG A 582 -21.92 8.89 -2.62
CA ARG A 582 -22.37 10.25 -2.99
C ARG A 582 -21.93 11.29 -1.96
N PRO A 583 -21.77 12.56 -2.36
CA PRO A 583 -21.71 13.66 -1.40
C PRO A 583 -22.84 13.61 -0.39
N ASP A 584 -22.54 13.83 0.89
CA ASP A 584 -23.52 13.83 1.98
C ASP A 584 -24.19 15.18 2.24
N GLY A 585 -23.76 16.23 1.52
CA GLY A 585 -24.19 17.61 1.70
C GLY A 585 -23.59 18.32 2.91
N LYS A 586 -22.71 17.65 3.67
CA LYS A 586 -22.04 18.18 4.88
C LYS A 586 -20.50 18.25 4.71
N GLY A 587 -20.01 18.02 3.50
CA GLY A 587 -18.57 18.01 3.19
C GLY A 587 -17.93 16.63 3.20
N GLY A 588 -18.67 15.57 3.51
CA GLY A 588 -18.30 14.18 3.44
C GLY A 588 -19.01 13.42 2.32
N PHE A 589 -18.87 12.10 2.36
CA PHE A 589 -19.52 11.17 1.45
C PHE A 589 -20.29 10.11 2.24
N LYS A 590 -21.36 9.60 1.64
CA LYS A 590 -22.19 8.53 2.19
C LYS A 590 -22.43 7.43 1.18
N MET A 591 -22.68 6.22 1.66
CA MET A 591 -23.12 5.09 0.86
C MET A 591 -24.64 4.99 0.88
N GLN A 592 -25.22 4.94 -0.32
CA GLN A 592 -26.67 4.77 -0.55
C GLN A 592 -26.90 3.43 -1.22
N GLY A 593 -27.88 2.65 -0.75
CA GLY A 593 -28.17 1.33 -1.31
C GLY A 593 -28.49 1.38 -2.81
N LEU A 594 -27.75 0.58 -3.57
CA LEU A 594 -27.87 0.41 -5.03
C LEU A 594 -28.72 -0.79 -5.38
N LEU A 595 -28.48 -1.90 -4.71
CA LEU A 595 -29.16 -3.18 -4.94
C LEU A 595 -29.84 -3.65 -3.65
N ASN A 596 -30.88 -4.45 -3.80
CA ASN A 596 -31.35 -5.31 -2.73
C ASN A 596 -30.25 -6.33 -2.41
N LYS A 597 -30.29 -6.90 -1.18
CA LYS A 597 -29.32 -7.91 -0.76
C LYS A 597 -29.18 -9.01 -1.82
N THR A 598 -27.95 -9.25 -2.25
CA THR A 598 -27.59 -10.33 -3.17
C THR A 598 -26.86 -11.46 -2.43
N VAL A 599 -26.23 -12.35 -3.18
CA VAL A 599 -25.48 -13.47 -2.63
C VAL A 599 -24.07 -13.02 -2.21
N ARG A 600 -23.54 -13.57 -1.15
CA ARG A 600 -22.23 -13.28 -0.58
C ARG A 600 -21.24 -14.43 -0.76
N PRO A 601 -19.93 -14.19 -0.64
CA PRO A 601 -19.27 -12.88 -0.58
C PRO A 601 -19.19 -12.24 -1.96
N VAL A 602 -18.95 -10.92 -1.95
CA VAL A 602 -18.69 -10.15 -3.16
C VAL A 602 -17.21 -9.74 -3.12
N PRO A 603 -16.30 -10.45 -3.80
CA PRO A 603 -14.87 -10.10 -3.82
C PRO A 603 -14.55 -8.91 -4.72
N SER A 604 -15.31 -8.68 -5.78
CA SER A 604 -15.15 -7.53 -6.68
C SER A 604 -16.45 -7.14 -7.37
N SER A 605 -16.49 -5.91 -7.87
CA SER A 605 -17.58 -5.38 -8.69
C SER A 605 -17.07 -4.33 -9.67
N GLY A 606 -17.75 -4.16 -10.80
CA GLY A 606 -17.36 -3.21 -11.83
C GLY A 606 -18.48 -2.90 -12.79
N ILE A 607 -18.19 -2.04 -13.77
CA ILE A 607 -19.11 -1.69 -14.86
C ILE A 607 -18.61 -2.34 -16.14
N LEU A 608 -19.46 -3.12 -16.79
CA LEU A 608 -19.18 -3.61 -18.14
C LEU A 608 -19.30 -2.43 -19.12
N SER A 609 -18.18 -1.97 -19.63
CA SER A 609 -18.12 -0.83 -20.56
C SER A 609 -17.13 -1.13 -21.67
N SER A 610 -17.61 -1.66 -22.79
CA SER A 610 -16.78 -2.09 -23.92
C SER A 610 -17.56 -2.04 -25.23
N ASP A 611 -16.94 -1.49 -26.29
CA ASP A 611 -17.52 -1.49 -27.64
C ASP A 611 -17.60 -2.89 -28.28
N HIS A 612 -16.90 -3.88 -27.69
CA HIS A 612 -17.04 -5.28 -28.11
C HIS A 612 -18.36 -5.90 -27.66
N PHE A 613 -18.93 -5.48 -26.53
CA PHE A 613 -20.19 -6.02 -26.04
C PHE A 613 -21.40 -5.29 -26.65
N PRO A 614 -22.55 -5.97 -26.84
CA PRO A 614 -23.76 -5.32 -27.33
C PRO A 614 -24.34 -4.34 -26.32
N GLU A 615 -25.16 -3.41 -26.77
CA GLU A 615 -25.78 -2.36 -25.96
C GLU A 615 -26.47 -2.88 -24.70
N ARG A 616 -27.17 -4.04 -24.81
CA ARG A 616 -27.81 -4.68 -23.66
C ARG A 616 -26.89 -5.01 -22.46
N ASN A 617 -25.61 -5.15 -22.72
CA ASN A 617 -24.61 -5.44 -21.69
C ASN A 617 -23.85 -4.19 -21.22
N ASN A 618 -23.73 -3.18 -22.09
CA ASN A 618 -22.95 -1.97 -21.79
C ASN A 618 -23.60 -1.12 -20.70
N GLY A 619 -22.80 -0.68 -19.76
CA GLY A 619 -23.23 0.10 -18.59
C GLY A 619 -23.77 -0.76 -17.45
N ASN A 620 -23.86 -2.07 -17.59
CA ASN A 620 -24.35 -2.97 -16.55
C ASN A 620 -23.33 -3.10 -15.43
N PHE A 621 -23.84 -3.19 -14.21
CA PHE A 621 -23.07 -3.43 -13.01
C PHE A 621 -22.87 -4.93 -12.80
N LEU A 622 -21.64 -5.37 -12.68
CA LEU A 622 -21.26 -6.75 -12.48
C LEU A 622 -20.77 -6.99 -11.05
N ILE A 623 -21.08 -8.16 -10.50
CA ILE A 623 -20.64 -8.60 -9.18
C ILE A 623 -20.09 -10.01 -9.26
N CYS A 624 -18.83 -10.20 -8.86
CA CYS A 624 -18.27 -11.52 -8.57
C CYS A 624 -18.87 -12.10 -7.30
N ASN A 625 -19.17 -13.40 -7.31
CA ASN A 625 -19.60 -14.16 -6.14
C ASN A 625 -18.82 -15.49 -6.03
N SER A 626 -18.45 -15.89 -4.84
CA SER A 626 -17.50 -16.99 -4.62
C SER A 626 -17.90 -18.02 -3.55
N ILE A 627 -19.11 -17.97 -2.98
CA ILE A 627 -19.59 -19.00 -2.03
C ILE A 627 -21.04 -19.46 -2.33
N GLY A 628 -22.03 -18.61 -2.14
CA GLY A 628 -23.44 -18.99 -2.28
C GLY A 628 -23.91 -19.01 -3.75
N PHE A 629 -23.13 -18.41 -4.60
CA PHE A 629 -23.19 -18.43 -6.04
C PHE A 629 -21.72 -18.38 -6.53
N LEU A 630 -21.40 -19.13 -7.56
CA LEU A 630 -20.03 -19.21 -8.10
C LEU A 630 -20.06 -18.66 -9.53
N GLY A 631 -19.83 -17.35 -9.65
CA GLY A 631 -19.95 -16.70 -10.94
C GLY A 631 -20.06 -15.17 -10.85
N ILE A 632 -20.52 -14.57 -11.95
CA ILE A 632 -20.69 -13.13 -12.11
C ILE A 632 -22.16 -12.81 -12.36
N LYS A 633 -22.77 -12.07 -11.44
CA LYS A 633 -24.13 -11.53 -11.57
C LYS A 633 -24.11 -10.20 -12.31
N GLN A 634 -25.20 -9.95 -13.06
CA GLN A 634 -25.35 -8.76 -13.88
C GLN A 634 -26.62 -7.98 -13.51
N TYR A 635 -26.47 -6.65 -13.48
CA TYR A 635 -27.55 -5.71 -13.14
C TYR A 635 -27.56 -4.53 -14.12
N THR A 636 -28.72 -4.19 -14.65
CA THR A 636 -28.90 -2.90 -15.32
C THR A 636 -28.97 -1.79 -14.29
N LEU A 637 -28.51 -0.59 -14.67
CA LEU A 637 -28.51 0.60 -13.82
C LEU A 637 -29.46 1.66 -14.39
N ALA A 638 -30.41 2.11 -13.56
CA ALA A 638 -31.27 3.25 -13.88
C ALA A 638 -30.92 4.42 -12.98
N THR A 639 -30.78 5.61 -13.58
CA THR A 639 -30.43 6.85 -12.87
C THR A 639 -31.60 7.83 -12.95
N ASP A 640 -32.03 8.41 -11.82
CA ASP A 640 -32.98 9.49 -11.78
C ASP A 640 -32.34 10.87 -12.01
N GLU A 641 -33.16 11.93 -12.17
CA GLU A 641 -32.67 13.31 -12.39
C GLU A 641 -31.82 13.86 -11.24
N SER A 642 -31.96 13.32 -10.02
CA SER A 642 -31.16 13.67 -8.86
C SER A 642 -29.84 12.90 -8.79
N GLY A 643 -29.59 12.00 -9.76
CA GLY A 643 -28.42 11.15 -9.81
C GLY A 643 -28.46 9.98 -8.83
N ASN A 644 -29.63 9.58 -8.31
CA ASN A 644 -29.76 8.33 -7.57
C ASN A 644 -29.79 7.17 -8.56
N VAL A 645 -28.97 6.16 -8.29
CA VAL A 645 -28.88 4.97 -9.14
C VAL A 645 -29.52 3.77 -8.44
N LYS A 646 -30.25 2.98 -9.21
CA LYS A 646 -30.79 1.69 -8.77
C LYS A 646 -30.47 0.60 -9.79
N GLY A 647 -30.09 -0.57 -9.29
CA GLY A 647 -29.78 -1.73 -10.10
C GLY A 647 -30.92 -2.76 -10.08
N THR A 648 -31.19 -3.35 -11.25
CA THR A 648 -32.13 -4.45 -11.43
C THR A 648 -31.39 -5.64 -12.00
N GLN A 649 -31.49 -6.79 -11.32
CA GLN A 649 -30.86 -8.03 -11.77
C GLN A 649 -31.45 -8.49 -13.10
N ILE A 650 -30.58 -8.90 -13.99
CA ILE A 650 -30.89 -9.58 -15.26
C ILE A 650 -30.25 -10.97 -15.27
N GLU A 651 -30.09 -11.61 -16.42
CA GLU A 651 -29.40 -12.90 -16.52
C GLU A 651 -27.98 -12.85 -15.94
N ASP A 652 -27.53 -13.94 -15.32
CA ASP A 652 -26.16 -14.04 -14.82
C ASP A 652 -25.20 -14.11 -16.02
N LEU A 653 -24.09 -13.34 -15.95
CA LEU A 653 -23.13 -13.29 -17.05
C LEU A 653 -22.37 -14.62 -17.21
N MET A 654 -22.04 -15.23 -16.08
CA MET A 654 -21.28 -16.48 -16.00
C MET A 654 -21.61 -17.20 -14.69
N VAL A 655 -21.68 -18.53 -14.72
CA VAL A 655 -21.85 -19.35 -13.52
C VAL A 655 -21.17 -20.71 -13.66
N SER A 656 -20.51 -21.19 -12.60
CA SER A 656 -20.09 -22.59 -12.46
C SER A 656 -21.09 -23.33 -11.58
N LYS A 657 -21.71 -24.37 -12.11
CA LYS A 657 -22.66 -25.24 -11.36
C LYS A 657 -21.99 -26.51 -10.82
N LYS A 658 -20.91 -26.95 -11.41
CA LYS A 658 -20.24 -28.22 -11.11
C LYS A 658 -18.92 -28.02 -10.37
N ASP A 659 -18.02 -27.17 -10.91
CA ASP A 659 -16.77 -26.88 -10.22
C ASP A 659 -17.02 -25.95 -9.03
N ARG A 660 -16.91 -26.54 -7.84
CA ARG A 660 -17.13 -25.84 -6.57
C ARG A 660 -15.88 -25.12 -6.07
N ASN A 661 -14.73 -25.29 -6.74
CA ASN A 661 -13.50 -24.57 -6.46
C ASN A 661 -13.39 -23.26 -7.27
N PHE A 662 -14.24 -23.10 -8.29
CA PHE A 662 -14.32 -21.86 -9.05
C PHE A 662 -14.67 -20.68 -8.16
N ARG A 663 -13.76 -19.66 -8.09
CA ARG A 663 -13.85 -18.51 -7.20
C ARG A 663 -13.50 -17.22 -7.95
N PRO A 664 -14.42 -16.63 -8.69
CA PRO A 664 -14.13 -15.38 -9.38
C PRO A 664 -13.84 -14.29 -8.35
N THR A 665 -12.60 -13.81 -8.36
CA THR A 665 -12.10 -12.78 -7.43
C THR A 665 -12.16 -11.39 -8.02
N ASP A 666 -11.95 -11.27 -9.33
CA ASP A 666 -11.94 -10.00 -10.03
C ASP A 666 -12.20 -10.17 -11.51
N PHE A 667 -12.47 -9.06 -12.19
CA PHE A 667 -12.59 -9.01 -13.64
C PHE A 667 -12.15 -7.66 -14.19
N GLU A 668 -11.69 -7.64 -15.43
CA GLU A 668 -11.26 -6.42 -16.13
C GLU A 668 -11.60 -6.50 -17.63
N ILE A 669 -11.86 -5.35 -18.25
CA ILE A 669 -12.01 -5.26 -19.71
C ILE A 669 -10.62 -5.12 -20.34
N GLY A 670 -10.26 -6.06 -21.20
CA GLY A 670 -9.00 -6.06 -21.93
C GLY A 670 -8.90 -4.98 -23.00
N ASP A 671 -7.71 -4.84 -23.55
CA ASP A 671 -7.43 -3.94 -24.68
C ASP A 671 -8.18 -4.34 -25.96
N ASP A 672 -8.52 -5.61 -26.07
CA ASP A 672 -9.32 -6.19 -27.16
C ASP A 672 -10.85 -6.06 -26.94
N GLY A 673 -11.24 -5.48 -25.82
CA GLY A 673 -12.63 -5.28 -25.43
C GLY A 673 -13.32 -6.50 -24.80
N ALA A 674 -12.65 -7.65 -24.72
CA ALA A 674 -13.16 -8.82 -24.02
C ALA A 674 -13.11 -8.65 -22.50
N LEU A 675 -13.87 -9.46 -21.77
CA LEU A 675 -13.89 -9.49 -20.31
C LEU A 675 -12.95 -10.59 -19.80
N TYR A 676 -11.98 -10.23 -18.98
CA TYR A 676 -11.05 -11.15 -18.33
C TYR A 676 -11.50 -11.38 -16.91
N VAL A 677 -11.59 -12.64 -16.47
CA VAL A 677 -12.08 -13.04 -15.15
C VAL A 677 -11.02 -13.85 -14.42
N ALA A 678 -10.57 -13.36 -13.27
CA ALA A 678 -9.67 -14.09 -12.40
C ALA A 678 -10.43 -15.13 -11.57
N ASP A 679 -9.99 -16.36 -11.62
CA ASP A 679 -10.47 -17.46 -10.78
C ASP A 679 -9.37 -17.84 -9.78
N TRP A 680 -9.64 -17.62 -8.51
CA TRP A 680 -8.73 -18.02 -7.43
C TRP A 680 -8.63 -19.53 -7.25
N GLN A 681 -9.57 -20.29 -7.77
CA GLN A 681 -9.62 -21.75 -7.76
C GLN A 681 -9.19 -22.35 -6.43
N ASN A 682 -10.03 -22.27 -5.42
CA ASN A 682 -9.67 -22.69 -4.06
C ASN A 682 -10.80 -23.44 -3.37
N VAL A 683 -10.46 -24.52 -2.69
CA VAL A 683 -11.43 -25.31 -1.92
C VAL A 683 -11.90 -24.57 -0.68
N ILE A 684 -11.02 -23.79 -0.04
CA ILE A 684 -11.28 -23.06 1.20
C ILE A 684 -11.56 -21.58 0.90
N ILE A 685 -12.61 -21.04 1.50
CA ILE A 685 -12.93 -19.62 1.48
C ILE A 685 -12.81 -19.04 2.88
N GLY A 686 -12.17 -17.88 2.98
CA GLY A 686 -11.99 -17.15 4.24
C GLY A 686 -10.81 -17.68 5.07
N HIS A 687 -10.47 -16.89 6.09
CA HIS A 687 -9.27 -17.14 6.89
C HIS A 687 -9.57 -17.66 8.31
N MET A 688 -10.73 -17.33 8.90
CA MET A 688 -11.06 -17.65 10.29
C MET A 688 -12.11 -18.77 10.41
N GLN A 689 -12.59 -19.33 9.31
CA GLN A 689 -13.53 -20.46 9.26
C GLN A 689 -12.79 -21.82 9.25
N HIS A 690 -11.52 -21.80 8.89
CA HIS A 690 -10.60 -22.92 8.88
C HIS A 690 -9.30 -22.47 9.52
N ASN A 691 -8.47 -23.41 9.97
CA ASN A 691 -7.15 -23.03 10.44
C ASN A 691 -6.37 -22.27 9.34
N VAL A 692 -5.61 -21.26 9.72
CA VAL A 692 -4.77 -20.49 8.77
C VAL A 692 -3.75 -21.38 8.07
N ARG A 693 -3.43 -22.53 8.66
CA ARG A 693 -2.50 -23.55 8.13
C ARG A 693 -3.20 -24.84 7.70
N ASP A 694 -4.52 -24.78 7.45
CA ASP A 694 -5.24 -25.94 6.90
C ASP A 694 -4.52 -26.43 5.62
N PRO A 695 -4.12 -27.71 5.53
CA PRO A 695 -3.33 -28.22 4.40
C PRO A 695 -4.05 -28.18 3.06
N ASN A 696 -5.39 -28.02 3.06
CA ASN A 696 -6.18 -27.85 1.85
C ASN A 696 -6.29 -26.38 1.40
N ARG A 697 -5.61 -25.43 2.08
CA ARG A 697 -5.46 -24.08 1.51
C ARG A 697 -4.56 -24.14 0.30
N ASP A 698 -5.16 -23.99 -0.85
CA ASP A 698 -4.44 -24.11 -2.11
C ASP A 698 -3.54 -22.91 -2.38
N LYS A 699 -2.34 -23.20 -2.86
CA LYS A 699 -1.30 -22.25 -3.21
C LYS A 699 -0.67 -22.55 -4.59
N ASN A 700 -1.36 -23.38 -5.37
CA ASN A 700 -0.83 -23.89 -6.63
C ASN A 700 -1.79 -23.71 -7.82
N HIS A 701 -3.04 -23.30 -7.59
CA HIS A 701 -4.01 -23.08 -8.64
C HIS A 701 -4.40 -21.60 -8.77
N GLY A 702 -4.86 -21.27 -9.94
CA GLY A 702 -5.39 -19.96 -10.28
C GLY A 702 -5.39 -19.73 -11.78
N ARG A 703 -6.47 -19.13 -12.31
CA ARG A 703 -6.70 -19.04 -13.75
C ARG A 703 -7.29 -17.69 -14.12
N ILE A 704 -7.16 -17.37 -15.37
CA ILE A 704 -7.81 -16.22 -15.98
C ILE A 704 -8.56 -16.71 -17.20
N PHE A 705 -9.88 -16.55 -17.19
CA PHE A 705 -10.75 -16.82 -18.30
C PHE A 705 -11.01 -15.53 -19.09
N ARG A 706 -11.05 -15.62 -20.40
CA ARG A 706 -11.39 -14.52 -21.30
C ARG A 706 -12.76 -14.79 -21.92
N ILE A 707 -13.69 -13.83 -21.76
CA ILE A 707 -15.07 -13.92 -22.27
C ILE A 707 -15.25 -12.90 -23.36
N LYS A 708 -15.76 -13.33 -24.50
CA LYS A 708 -16.07 -12.48 -25.66
C LYS A 708 -17.45 -12.79 -26.24
N VAL A 709 -17.94 -11.91 -27.08
CA VAL A 709 -19.18 -12.10 -27.83
C VAL A 709 -18.90 -12.97 -29.08
N LYS A 710 -19.70 -14.00 -29.27
CA LYS A 710 -19.58 -14.88 -30.44
C LYS A 710 -19.73 -14.08 -31.73
N ASP A 711 -18.95 -14.47 -32.73
CA ASP A 711 -19.04 -13.96 -34.12
C ASP A 711 -18.92 -12.42 -34.23
N ARG A 712 -18.49 -11.74 -33.17
CA ARG A 712 -18.25 -10.30 -33.17
C ARG A 712 -16.73 -10.03 -33.16
N PRO A 713 -16.23 -9.14 -34.07
CA PRO A 713 -14.81 -8.80 -34.07
C PRO A 713 -14.40 -8.12 -32.75
N LEU A 714 -13.21 -8.47 -32.29
CA LEU A 714 -12.57 -7.83 -31.14
C LEU A 714 -12.13 -6.41 -31.49
N MET A 715 -11.93 -5.59 -30.49
CA MET A 715 -11.40 -4.25 -30.65
C MET A 715 -9.92 -4.31 -31.09
N LYS A 716 -9.54 -3.36 -31.93
CA LYS A 716 -8.13 -3.18 -32.31
C LYS A 716 -7.37 -2.50 -31.14
N HIS A 717 -6.07 -2.87 -31.04
CA HIS A 717 -5.20 -2.21 -30.08
C HIS A 717 -5.13 -0.69 -30.31
N ILE A 718 -5.31 0.06 -29.24
CA ILE A 718 -5.16 1.51 -29.24
C ILE A 718 -3.89 1.85 -28.45
N LYS A 719 -2.88 2.36 -29.15
CA LYS A 719 -1.66 2.86 -28.51
C LYS A 719 -1.95 4.13 -27.74
N VAL A 720 -1.61 4.16 -26.45
CA VAL A 720 -1.80 5.31 -25.56
C VAL A 720 -0.47 5.91 -25.13
N VAL A 721 0.43 5.08 -24.67
CA VAL A 721 1.76 5.50 -24.15
C VAL A 721 2.56 6.23 -25.22
N GLY A 722 3.07 7.40 -24.85
CA GLY A 722 3.92 8.22 -25.70
C GLY A 722 3.19 8.99 -26.81
N GLN A 723 1.85 8.89 -26.92
CA GLN A 723 1.09 9.63 -27.91
C GLN A 723 1.08 11.15 -27.62
N PRO A 724 0.92 11.99 -28.64
CA PRO A 724 0.73 13.43 -28.45
C PRO A 724 -0.48 13.73 -27.54
N LEU A 725 -0.39 14.74 -26.68
CA LEU A 725 -1.45 15.11 -25.74
C LEU A 725 -2.84 15.27 -26.37
N PRO A 726 -3.02 15.89 -27.57
CA PRO A 726 -4.33 15.96 -28.21
C PRO A 726 -4.93 14.58 -28.51
N VAL A 727 -4.11 13.60 -28.88
CA VAL A 727 -4.56 12.22 -29.15
C VAL A 727 -4.98 11.56 -27.85
N VAL A 728 -4.18 11.68 -26.79
CA VAL A 728 -4.50 11.09 -25.47
C VAL A 728 -5.78 11.71 -24.89
N LEU A 729 -5.97 13.02 -25.04
CA LEU A 729 -7.21 13.71 -24.59
C LEU A 729 -8.43 13.24 -25.38
N ASP A 730 -8.31 12.97 -26.69
CA ASP A 730 -9.43 12.45 -27.48
C ASP A 730 -9.85 11.04 -27.05
N LEU A 731 -8.94 10.23 -26.53
CA LEU A 731 -9.24 8.90 -25.97
C LEU A 731 -10.13 8.99 -24.72
N LEU A 732 -10.19 10.10 -24.02
CA LEU A 732 -11.10 10.32 -22.90
C LEU A 732 -12.59 10.28 -23.31
N LYS A 733 -12.91 10.43 -24.60
CA LYS A 733 -14.26 10.32 -25.14
C LYS A 733 -14.66 8.88 -25.51
N HIS A 734 -13.74 7.92 -25.41
CA HIS A 734 -13.99 6.57 -25.86
C HIS A 734 -15.07 5.86 -24.99
N ASN A 735 -15.94 5.07 -25.59
CA ASN A 735 -16.99 4.37 -24.83
C ASN A 735 -16.41 3.31 -23.89
N THR A 736 -15.40 2.58 -24.34
CA THR A 736 -14.73 1.56 -23.52
C THR A 736 -13.97 2.20 -22.35
N TYR A 737 -14.35 1.84 -21.14
CA TYR A 737 -13.79 2.40 -19.90
C TYR A 737 -12.28 2.24 -19.80
N ASN A 738 -11.76 1.07 -20.14
CA ASN A 738 -10.32 0.79 -20.08
C ASN A 738 -9.48 1.78 -20.90
N ILE A 739 -9.94 2.17 -22.09
CA ILE A 739 -9.22 3.13 -22.95
C ILE A 739 -9.18 4.50 -22.29
N ARG A 740 -10.29 4.98 -21.72
CA ARG A 740 -10.30 6.24 -20.93
C ARG A 740 -9.37 6.15 -19.72
N LEU A 741 -9.38 5.02 -19.02
CA LEU A 741 -8.54 4.81 -17.84
C LEU A 741 -7.04 4.83 -18.20
N ARG A 742 -6.64 4.16 -19.28
CA ARG A 742 -5.27 4.19 -19.80
C ARG A 742 -4.84 5.60 -20.23
N ALA A 743 -5.75 6.37 -20.82
CA ALA A 743 -5.49 7.77 -21.14
C ALA A 743 -5.26 8.61 -19.86
N ARG A 744 -6.04 8.39 -18.81
CA ARG A 744 -5.82 9.04 -17.50
C ARG A 744 -4.48 8.64 -16.87
N PHE A 745 -4.07 7.37 -16.98
CA PHE A 745 -2.76 6.93 -16.51
C PHE A 745 -1.63 7.64 -17.26
N GLU A 746 -1.73 7.75 -18.58
CA GLU A 746 -0.75 8.45 -19.40
C GLU A 746 -0.69 9.95 -19.04
N LEU A 747 -1.84 10.62 -18.91
CA LEU A 747 -1.88 12.03 -18.51
C LEU A 747 -1.26 12.25 -17.13
N SER A 748 -1.40 11.30 -16.19
CA SER A 748 -0.83 11.41 -14.85
C SER A 748 0.69 11.54 -14.83
N SER A 749 1.37 11.03 -15.85
CA SER A 749 2.83 11.01 -15.99
C SER A 749 3.39 12.20 -16.78
N ARG A 750 2.52 13.01 -17.36
CA ARG A 750 2.91 14.16 -18.19
C ARG A 750 3.05 15.44 -17.37
N ASP A 751 3.83 16.40 -17.90
CA ASP A 751 3.99 17.71 -17.28
C ASP A 751 2.64 18.42 -17.13
N THR A 752 2.40 18.99 -15.95
CA THR A 752 1.12 19.61 -15.60
C THR A 752 0.79 20.81 -16.49
N ASP A 753 1.76 21.70 -16.75
CA ASP A 753 1.52 22.92 -17.54
C ASP A 753 1.16 22.57 -18.99
N ASP A 754 1.87 21.57 -19.56
CA ASP A 754 1.60 21.07 -20.91
C ASP A 754 0.22 20.41 -21.02
N VAL A 755 -0.15 19.57 -20.04
CA VAL A 755 -1.46 18.88 -19.99
C VAL A 755 -2.58 19.91 -19.86
N ILE A 756 -2.48 20.84 -18.93
CA ILE A 756 -3.52 21.86 -18.71
C ILE A 756 -3.66 22.78 -19.94
N LYS A 757 -2.56 23.17 -20.56
CA LYS A 757 -2.58 23.95 -21.81
C LYS A 757 -3.27 23.19 -22.95
N ALA A 758 -2.91 21.91 -23.14
CA ALA A 758 -3.54 21.07 -24.15
C ALA A 758 -5.02 20.84 -23.86
N THR A 759 -5.40 20.59 -22.60
CA THR A 759 -6.78 20.39 -22.17
C THR A 759 -7.64 21.63 -22.42
N LYS A 760 -7.14 22.84 -22.14
CA LYS A 760 -7.84 24.09 -22.45
C LYS A 760 -8.11 24.24 -23.95
N ALA A 761 -7.16 23.89 -24.81
CA ALA A 761 -7.31 23.90 -26.25
C ALA A 761 -8.33 22.84 -26.73
N TRP A 762 -8.28 21.65 -26.14
CA TRP A 762 -9.17 20.54 -26.44
C TRP A 762 -10.64 20.86 -26.07
N LEU A 763 -10.87 21.48 -24.90
CA LEU A 763 -12.20 21.89 -24.40
C LEU A 763 -12.87 22.94 -25.30
N LYS A 764 -12.10 23.76 -26.04
CA LYS A 764 -12.66 24.72 -27.01
C LYS A 764 -13.33 24.00 -28.18
N LYS A 765 -12.87 22.81 -28.54
CA LYS A 765 -13.38 22.02 -29.67
C LYS A 765 -14.43 21.00 -29.26
N ASN A 766 -14.41 20.52 -28.02
CA ASN A 766 -15.27 19.46 -27.49
C ASN A 766 -16.27 20.07 -26.49
N LYS A 767 -17.50 20.32 -26.92
CA LYS A 767 -18.52 21.05 -26.15
C LYS A 767 -19.55 20.12 -25.48
N GLU A 768 -19.51 18.86 -25.78
CA GLU A 768 -20.39 17.85 -25.20
C GLU A 768 -20.16 17.78 -23.68
N PRO A 769 -21.25 17.73 -22.86
CA PRO A 769 -21.13 17.72 -21.39
C PRO A 769 -20.18 16.65 -20.84
N ALA A 770 -20.16 15.45 -21.44
CA ALA A 770 -19.25 14.38 -21.05
C ALA A 770 -17.78 14.74 -21.29
N ALA A 771 -17.46 15.33 -22.46
CA ALA A 771 -16.10 15.78 -22.77
C ALA A 771 -15.66 16.95 -21.86
N GLN A 772 -16.56 17.89 -21.59
CA GLN A 772 -16.29 18.99 -20.66
C GLN A 772 -15.99 18.46 -19.24
N LEU A 773 -16.73 17.43 -18.81
CA LEU A 773 -16.53 16.75 -17.52
C LEU A 773 -15.17 16.02 -17.47
N GLU A 774 -14.79 15.33 -18.54
CA GLU A 774 -13.45 14.71 -18.62
C GLU A 774 -12.35 15.78 -18.49
N GLY A 775 -12.50 16.92 -19.15
CA GLY A 775 -11.57 18.04 -18.98
C GLY A 775 -11.53 18.59 -17.55
N LEU A 776 -12.66 18.62 -16.85
CA LEU A 776 -12.71 19.02 -15.44
C LEU A 776 -11.94 18.01 -14.55
N TRP A 777 -12.08 16.71 -14.80
CA TRP A 777 -11.33 15.68 -14.09
C TRP A 777 -9.82 15.72 -14.40
N VAL A 778 -9.40 16.06 -15.63
CA VAL A 778 -7.98 16.28 -15.93
C VAL A 778 -7.42 17.44 -15.09
N HIS A 779 -8.16 18.55 -14.96
CA HIS A 779 -7.77 19.63 -14.07
C HIS A 779 -7.66 19.17 -12.61
N GLN A 780 -8.62 18.38 -12.13
CA GLN A 780 -8.61 17.80 -10.77
C GLN A 780 -7.41 16.87 -10.56
N GLN A 781 -7.13 15.98 -11.51
CA GLN A 781 -6.01 15.05 -11.47
C GLN A 781 -4.66 15.77 -11.39
N HIS A 782 -4.54 16.92 -12.07
CA HIS A 782 -3.34 17.75 -12.05
C HIS A 782 -3.32 18.79 -10.92
N ASN A 783 -4.32 18.73 -10.02
CA ASN A 783 -4.48 19.63 -8.88
C ASN A 783 -4.61 21.13 -9.27
N VAL A 784 -5.16 21.42 -10.43
CA VAL A 784 -5.39 22.76 -10.97
C VAL A 784 -6.88 23.09 -10.96
N VAL A 785 -7.30 24.06 -10.13
CA VAL A 785 -8.69 24.48 -10.05
C VAL A 785 -9.11 25.26 -11.30
N ASN A 786 -10.23 24.84 -11.92
CA ASN A 786 -10.87 25.55 -13.05
C ASN A 786 -12.30 25.93 -12.67
N LYS A 787 -12.46 27.09 -12.06
CA LYS A 787 -13.75 27.59 -11.55
C LYS A 787 -14.78 27.82 -12.65
N GLU A 788 -14.37 28.34 -13.80
CA GLU A 788 -15.26 28.62 -14.93
C GLU A 788 -15.86 27.35 -15.51
N LEU A 789 -15.02 26.32 -15.73
CA LEU A 789 -15.47 25.02 -16.24
C LEU A 789 -16.37 24.31 -15.23
N LEU A 790 -16.02 24.34 -13.94
CA LEU A 790 -16.85 23.80 -12.88
C LEU A 790 -18.23 24.48 -12.86
N GLN A 791 -18.30 25.80 -12.87
CA GLN A 791 -19.54 26.54 -12.85
C GLN A 791 -20.40 26.27 -14.10
N SER A 792 -19.79 26.15 -15.27
CA SER A 792 -20.46 25.76 -16.50
C SER A 792 -21.12 24.40 -16.39
N LEU A 793 -20.44 23.42 -15.81
CA LEU A 793 -20.95 22.05 -15.63
C LEU A 793 -22.03 21.96 -14.54
N LEU A 794 -21.91 22.73 -13.46
CA LEU A 794 -22.96 22.85 -12.44
C LEU A 794 -24.28 23.38 -13.01
N ASN A 795 -24.24 24.18 -14.09
CA ASN A 795 -25.39 24.73 -14.80
C ASN A 795 -25.71 23.96 -16.10
N SER A 796 -25.10 22.82 -16.34
CA SER A 796 -25.33 22.01 -17.55
C SER A 796 -26.78 21.55 -17.64
N LYS A 797 -27.31 21.45 -18.85
CA LYS A 797 -28.61 20.78 -19.10
C LYS A 797 -28.57 19.29 -18.85
N GLU A 798 -27.40 18.68 -19.00
CA GLU A 798 -27.17 17.25 -18.71
C GLU A 798 -27.12 17.01 -17.19
N SER A 799 -28.08 16.29 -16.65
CA SER A 799 -28.22 16.03 -15.20
C SER A 799 -27.03 15.28 -14.63
N ASN A 800 -26.51 14.29 -15.37
CA ASN A 800 -25.37 13.50 -14.95
C ASN A 800 -24.09 14.37 -14.81
N ALA A 801 -23.88 15.31 -15.75
CA ALA A 801 -22.77 16.25 -15.68
C ALA A 801 -22.88 17.18 -14.45
N ARG A 802 -24.10 17.67 -14.14
CA ARG A 802 -24.32 18.48 -12.92
C ARG A 802 -24.00 17.72 -11.65
N VAL A 803 -24.45 16.46 -11.56
CA VAL A 803 -24.20 15.59 -10.39
C VAL A 803 -22.72 15.30 -10.21
N ALA A 804 -22.01 14.99 -11.30
CA ALA A 804 -20.57 14.77 -11.27
C ALA A 804 -19.80 16.05 -10.90
N ALA A 805 -20.18 17.21 -11.45
CA ALA A 805 -19.57 18.48 -11.11
C ALA A 805 -19.72 18.85 -9.62
N LYS A 806 -20.87 18.54 -8.99
CA LYS A 806 -21.04 18.68 -7.53
C LYS A 806 -20.05 17.88 -6.72
N THR A 807 -19.65 16.72 -7.21
CA THR A 807 -18.61 15.92 -6.56
C THR A 807 -17.25 16.62 -6.64
N VAL A 808 -16.90 17.21 -7.79
CA VAL A 808 -15.66 17.99 -7.95
C VAL A 808 -15.71 19.27 -7.11
N GLU A 809 -16.85 19.98 -7.08
CA GLU A 809 -17.07 21.14 -6.22
C GLU A 809 -16.76 20.83 -4.76
N GLN A 810 -17.22 19.67 -4.24
CA GLN A 810 -16.95 19.25 -2.88
C GLN A 810 -15.45 19.00 -2.63
N PHE A 811 -14.73 18.43 -3.60
CA PHE A 811 -13.28 18.23 -3.49
C PHE A 811 -12.52 19.58 -3.51
N TRP A 812 -13.03 20.57 -4.19
CA TRP A 812 -12.38 21.86 -4.31
C TRP A 812 -12.88 22.92 -3.31
N ARG A 813 -13.85 22.58 -2.45
CA ARG A 813 -14.56 23.52 -1.58
C ARG A 813 -13.64 24.55 -0.89
N ASP A 814 -12.52 24.10 -0.33
CA ASP A 814 -11.59 24.95 0.40
C ASP A 814 -10.67 25.79 -0.52
N ARG A 815 -10.84 25.66 -1.84
CA ARG A 815 -10.05 26.33 -2.88
C ARG A 815 -10.89 27.18 -3.83
N LEU A 816 -12.22 27.14 -3.69
CA LEU A 816 -13.19 27.92 -4.44
C LEU A 816 -13.43 29.28 -3.78
#